data_236dcb6b163db14264b1a21cb9302ec6
#
_entry.id   236dcb6b163db14264b1a21cb9302ec6
#
_cell.length_a   1.000
_cell.length_b   1.000
_cell.length_c   1.000
_cell.angle_alpha   90.00
_cell.angle_beta   90.00
_cell.angle_gamma   90.00
#
_symmetry.space_group_name_H-M   'P 1'
#
loop_
_entity.id
_entity.type
_entity.pdbx_description
1 polymer ?
#
loop_
_entity_poly.entity_id
_entity_poly.type
_entity_poly.pdbx_seq_one_letter_code
_entity_poly.pdbx_strand_id
1 'polypeptide(L)'
;MSGNTVEIVASAKNVAKGVDAGKGADVTIGSSNAESVSIAGIKTGESQEGADEQAYGIFNVNQAQTKVYGKTVNVVAKGAKDTRAIHVANNTEAQDKSATLTIVGDEVCITAESDDPDHSTVGISAMSHGQVHITGNTVVTASDAIVARGSSVVSINADGRHYTQINGNVNFSYDAPTSGTSVDATVVLNLVGPESSWTGNMVVTWNGTPTNKDEYLSVTGMKLGLSKGAVWTPVETGHDSTTANVGAKYTALNLLENNDGVINITGSAIDVTVEKMTGTGGTVNLAADLTAEEGSRTGTITIAEADENSKIDVKLKDAKMERNLTSDDLTAEEAKSLMAAGVDAAENVGVTSTVEEGMYNDGFRIDEEGATTSTGPNSVMQSTLELAAAAPLAINRILMNDVRKRLGDIRTSQGTSGVWARYDGGRLSGSAGLENDFHTIQAGVDTVPGDSSIRFGAALSYTGSEADYRRGNADMDLYGLSAYGLWMGEAGQFVDVVGRLASAKTDMAVDGGKKGSMDNVALSLSGEVGWRFDVSSLFYVEPQVEATYTFVNADRLELSDGSNYEFDDAHSLLGRAGMAFGVKCPNEMGSVHARVSAVHEFLGDLKVTGGNGAILETDGKDTWVEYGLGVNFNLTPATYFWADVERTSGGVLDEDWRATVGVRHAF
;
A
#
# COMPACT_ATOMS: atom_id res chain seq x y z
N MET A 1 -12.17 32.68 -2.07
CA MET A 1 -11.05 32.89 -1.14
C MET A 1 -9.89 32.06 -1.62
N SER A 2 -8.70 32.64 -1.65
CA SER A 2 -7.47 31.94 -2.07
C SER A 2 -6.33 32.34 -1.14
N GLY A 3 -5.50 31.39 -0.77
CA GLY A 3 -4.35 31.54 0.12
C GLY A 3 -3.67 30.20 0.32
N ASN A 4 -2.47 30.15 0.92
CA ASN A 4 -1.81 28.89 1.26
C ASN A 4 -2.62 28.09 2.32
N THR A 5 -3.26 28.81 3.23
CA THR A 5 -4.18 28.24 4.23
C THR A 5 -5.46 29.05 4.21
N VAL A 6 -6.59 28.37 4.11
CA VAL A 6 -7.92 28.96 4.17
C VAL A 6 -8.67 28.35 5.37
N GLU A 7 -9.05 29.17 6.33
CA GLU A 7 -9.81 28.74 7.49
C GLU A 7 -11.14 29.52 7.55
N ILE A 8 -12.26 28.81 7.64
CA ILE A 8 -13.61 29.35 7.74
C ILE A 8 -14.30 28.68 8.92
N VAL A 9 -14.52 29.39 9.99
CA VAL A 9 -15.19 28.87 11.18
C VAL A 9 -16.40 29.75 11.54
N ALA A 10 -17.56 29.13 11.58
CA ALA A 10 -18.76 29.74 12.14
C ALA A 10 -19.08 29.09 13.49
N SER A 11 -19.29 29.92 14.51
CA SER A 11 -19.69 29.48 15.86
C SER A 11 -20.93 30.22 16.30
N ALA A 12 -21.96 29.50 16.71
CA ALA A 12 -23.23 30.10 17.13
C ALA A 12 -23.94 29.20 18.16
N LYS A 13 -24.88 29.79 18.93
CA LYS A 13 -25.69 29.06 19.92
C LYS A 13 -26.79 28.22 19.25
N ASN A 14 -27.39 28.71 18.18
CA ASN A 14 -28.53 28.06 17.53
C ASN A 14 -28.16 27.49 16.16
N VAL A 15 -27.74 28.32 15.20
CA VAL A 15 -27.42 27.90 13.84
C VAL A 15 -26.03 28.38 13.47
N ALA A 16 -25.13 27.43 13.20
CA ALA A 16 -23.76 27.69 12.75
C ALA A 16 -23.56 27.10 11.35
N LYS A 17 -23.17 27.93 10.37
CA LYS A 17 -22.87 27.52 8.99
C LYS A 17 -21.50 28.09 8.59
N GLY A 18 -20.51 27.23 8.35
CA GLY A 18 -19.20 27.64 7.88
C GLY A 18 -19.28 28.31 6.52
N VAL A 19 -19.91 27.65 5.56
CA VAL A 19 -20.24 28.20 4.23
C VAL A 19 -21.74 28.09 4.02
N ASP A 20 -22.39 29.21 3.69
CA ASP A 20 -23.82 29.27 3.33
C ASP A 20 -23.95 29.81 1.89
N ALA A 21 -24.18 28.93 0.93
CA ALA A 21 -24.32 29.25 -0.49
C ALA A 21 -25.71 28.92 -1.00
N GLY A 22 -26.36 29.87 -1.66
CA GLY A 22 -27.71 29.68 -2.18
C GLY A 22 -28.03 30.56 -3.37
N LYS A 23 -29.27 30.42 -3.93
CA LYS A 23 -29.82 31.21 -5.03
C LYS A 23 -28.91 31.28 -6.28
N GLY A 24 -28.36 30.15 -6.71
CA GLY A 24 -27.51 30.07 -7.89
C GLY A 24 -26.10 30.74 -7.71
N ALA A 25 -25.66 30.89 -6.48
CA ALA A 25 -24.32 31.40 -6.21
C ALA A 25 -23.23 30.48 -6.80
N ASP A 26 -22.18 31.09 -7.33
CA ASP A 26 -20.96 30.39 -7.76
C ASP A 26 -19.82 30.72 -6.79
N VAL A 27 -19.41 29.73 -6.00
CA VAL A 27 -18.46 29.89 -4.89
C VAL A 27 -17.24 29.01 -5.12
N THR A 28 -16.05 29.60 -5.03
CA THR A 28 -14.79 28.86 -5.04
C THR A 28 -13.97 29.16 -3.78
N ILE A 29 -13.52 28.11 -3.09
CA ILE A 29 -12.75 28.17 -1.85
C ILE A 29 -11.43 27.42 -2.07
N GLY A 30 -10.33 28.08 -1.74
CA GLY A 30 -8.98 27.54 -1.94
C GLY A 30 -8.54 27.57 -3.41
N SER A 31 -7.51 26.81 -3.70
CA SER A 31 -6.94 26.60 -5.03
C SER A 31 -6.16 25.27 -5.03
N SER A 32 -5.79 24.77 -6.21
CA SER A 32 -4.95 23.56 -6.31
C SER A 32 -3.58 23.67 -5.62
N ASN A 33 -3.13 24.90 -5.32
CA ASN A 33 -1.87 25.16 -4.61
C ASN A 33 -2.07 25.50 -3.13
N ALA A 34 -3.30 25.50 -2.61
CA ALA A 34 -3.54 25.72 -1.19
C ALA A 34 -3.09 24.50 -0.38
N GLU A 35 -2.25 24.70 0.63
CA GLU A 35 -1.78 23.62 1.51
C GLU A 35 -2.94 23.05 2.34
N SER A 36 -3.81 23.94 2.87
CA SER A 36 -4.97 23.49 3.62
C SER A 36 -6.18 24.39 3.45
N VAL A 37 -7.37 23.74 3.46
CA VAL A 37 -8.67 24.40 3.55
C VAL A 37 -9.45 23.75 4.68
N SER A 38 -9.83 24.53 5.69
CA SER A 38 -10.63 24.08 6.84
C SER A 38 -11.93 24.86 6.91
N ILE A 39 -13.06 24.15 6.96
CA ILE A 39 -14.40 24.74 6.99
C ILE A 39 -15.17 24.11 8.14
N ALA A 40 -15.64 24.91 9.11
CA ALA A 40 -16.32 24.39 10.28
C ALA A 40 -17.59 25.17 10.63
N GLY A 41 -18.62 24.43 11.03
CA GLY A 41 -19.81 24.95 11.70
C GLY A 41 -19.94 24.33 13.08
N ILE A 42 -19.82 25.14 14.13
CA ILE A 42 -19.74 24.68 15.52
C ILE A 42 -20.83 25.33 16.36
N LYS A 43 -21.73 24.52 16.92
CA LYS A 43 -22.68 24.99 17.92
C LYS A 43 -21.96 25.13 19.27
N THR A 44 -22.16 26.27 19.93
CA THR A 44 -21.53 26.56 21.21
C THR A 44 -22.56 26.98 22.27
N GLY A 45 -22.53 26.30 23.43
CA GLY A 45 -23.38 26.60 24.57
C GLY A 45 -24.84 26.16 24.43
N GLU A 46 -25.68 26.51 25.37
CA GLU A 46 -27.11 26.16 25.40
C GLU A 46 -27.94 27.05 24.46
N SER A 47 -28.86 26.42 23.73
CA SER A 47 -29.83 27.08 22.86
C SER A 47 -30.97 27.69 23.67
N GLN A 48 -31.67 28.66 23.11
CA GLN A 48 -32.94 29.10 23.64
C GLN A 48 -34.01 27.98 23.48
N GLU A 49 -34.87 27.84 24.47
CA GLU A 49 -35.93 26.83 24.43
C GLU A 49 -36.78 27.00 23.16
N GLY A 50 -36.96 25.95 22.38
CA GLY A 50 -37.70 25.92 21.13
C GLY A 50 -36.97 26.46 19.88
N ALA A 51 -35.70 26.82 20.00
CA ALA A 51 -34.92 27.24 18.84
C ALA A 51 -34.39 26.03 18.03
N ASP A 52 -34.27 26.20 16.71
CA ASP A 52 -33.60 25.23 15.84
C ASP A 52 -32.11 25.15 16.20
N GLU A 53 -31.63 23.94 16.41
CA GLU A 53 -30.24 23.68 16.70
C GLU A 53 -29.57 23.02 15.47
N GLN A 54 -28.75 23.79 14.74
CA GLN A 54 -28.16 23.36 13.49
C GLN A 54 -26.67 23.69 13.43
N ALA A 55 -25.86 22.71 12.98
CA ALA A 55 -24.46 22.92 12.67
C ALA A 55 -24.14 22.35 11.27
N TYR A 56 -23.66 23.22 10.39
CA TYR A 56 -23.26 22.86 9.02
C TYR A 56 -21.83 23.35 8.75
N GLY A 57 -20.97 22.48 8.24
CA GLY A 57 -19.71 22.89 7.63
C GLY A 57 -19.98 23.64 6.33
N ILE A 58 -20.58 22.96 5.35
CA ILE A 58 -20.99 23.55 4.08
C ILE A 58 -22.50 23.36 3.89
N PHE A 59 -23.22 24.46 3.70
CA PHE A 59 -24.62 24.51 3.36
C PHE A 59 -24.76 25.10 1.95
N ASN A 60 -25.07 24.23 0.95
CA ASN A 60 -25.07 24.56 -0.48
C ASN A 60 -26.43 24.25 -1.08
N VAL A 61 -27.26 25.26 -1.32
CA VAL A 61 -28.67 25.05 -1.68
C VAL A 61 -29.11 25.88 -2.89
N ASN A 62 -30.28 25.53 -3.46
CA ASN A 62 -30.98 26.33 -4.45
C ASN A 62 -30.11 26.68 -5.66
N GLN A 63 -29.59 25.67 -6.37
CA GLN A 63 -28.78 25.78 -7.58
C GLN A 63 -27.37 26.37 -7.38
N ALA A 64 -26.92 26.54 -6.14
CA ALA A 64 -25.58 27.02 -5.89
C ALA A 64 -24.51 26.01 -6.40
N GLN A 65 -23.44 26.54 -6.95
CA GLN A 65 -22.29 25.80 -7.43
C GLN A 65 -21.08 26.11 -6.54
N THR A 66 -20.68 25.16 -5.69
CA THR A 66 -19.55 25.36 -4.78
C THR A 66 -18.40 24.43 -5.15
N LYS A 67 -17.19 24.97 -5.20
CA LYS A 67 -15.95 24.25 -5.46
C LYS A 67 -14.96 24.51 -4.34
N VAL A 68 -14.37 23.44 -3.79
CA VAL A 68 -13.35 23.49 -2.73
C VAL A 68 -12.10 22.79 -3.23
N TYR A 69 -10.96 23.47 -3.18
CA TYR A 69 -9.68 22.96 -3.65
C TYR A 69 -8.60 23.18 -2.60
N GLY A 70 -7.80 22.16 -2.29
CA GLY A 70 -6.62 22.25 -1.40
C GLY A 70 -5.91 20.91 -1.33
N LYS A 71 -4.64 20.87 -0.94
CA LYS A 71 -3.97 19.59 -0.66
C LYS A 71 -4.68 18.87 0.49
N THR A 72 -4.92 19.55 1.58
CA THR A 72 -5.75 19.03 2.69
C THR A 72 -7.05 19.81 2.76
N VAL A 73 -8.20 19.13 2.73
CA VAL A 73 -9.52 19.73 2.88
C VAL A 73 -10.23 19.11 4.08
N ASN A 74 -10.55 19.94 5.10
CA ASN A 74 -11.29 19.52 6.28
C ASN A 74 -12.67 20.20 6.32
N VAL A 75 -13.74 19.42 6.44
CA VAL A 75 -15.10 19.92 6.61
C VAL A 75 -15.70 19.33 7.88
N VAL A 76 -16.04 20.20 8.84
CA VAL A 76 -16.49 19.77 10.17
C VAL A 76 -17.83 20.41 10.55
N ALA A 77 -18.71 19.62 11.15
CA ALA A 77 -19.86 20.12 11.89
C ALA A 77 -19.90 19.50 13.29
N LYS A 78 -20.23 20.31 14.31
CA LYS A 78 -20.19 19.83 15.69
C LYS A 78 -21.24 20.44 16.60
N GLY A 79 -21.84 19.62 17.48
CA GLY A 79 -22.51 20.02 18.70
C GLY A 79 -23.97 20.46 18.58
N ALA A 80 -24.73 20.04 17.57
CA ALA A 80 -26.15 20.41 17.38
C ALA A 80 -27.06 19.19 17.20
N LYS A 81 -28.39 19.38 17.33
CA LYS A 81 -29.39 18.34 17.07
C LYS A 81 -29.44 17.95 15.59
N ASP A 82 -29.34 18.95 14.69
CA ASP A 82 -29.16 18.72 13.25
C ASP A 82 -27.71 19.06 12.87
N THR A 83 -26.84 18.09 12.92
CA THR A 83 -25.41 18.23 12.64
C THR A 83 -25.06 17.56 11.32
N ARG A 84 -24.65 18.35 10.31
CA ARG A 84 -24.24 17.87 8.98
C ARG A 84 -22.96 18.56 8.54
N ALA A 85 -21.92 17.82 8.27
CA ALA A 85 -20.69 18.43 7.76
C ALA A 85 -20.94 19.07 6.38
N ILE A 86 -21.67 18.37 5.50
CA ILE A 86 -22.05 18.85 4.17
C ILE A 86 -23.55 18.67 3.96
N HIS A 87 -24.23 19.74 3.50
CA HIS A 87 -25.62 19.69 3.04
C HIS A 87 -25.77 20.32 1.66
N VAL A 88 -26.24 19.55 0.69
CA VAL A 88 -26.47 20.00 -0.69
C VAL A 88 -27.91 19.67 -1.10
N ALA A 89 -28.68 20.68 -1.45
CA ALA A 89 -30.07 20.47 -1.82
C ALA A 89 -30.58 21.53 -2.84
N ASN A 90 -31.40 21.12 -3.79
CA ASN A 90 -32.13 22.06 -4.64
C ASN A 90 -33.62 22.06 -4.28
N ASN A 91 -34.05 23.00 -3.47
CA ASN A 91 -35.42 23.13 -2.98
C ASN A 91 -36.28 24.07 -3.88
N THR A 92 -35.81 24.40 -5.09
CA THR A 92 -36.57 25.25 -6.01
C THR A 92 -37.44 24.40 -6.96
N GLU A 93 -38.56 24.98 -7.44
CA GLU A 93 -39.44 24.32 -8.43
C GLU A 93 -38.76 24.08 -9.79
N ALA A 94 -37.64 24.76 -10.07
CA ALA A 94 -36.84 24.56 -11.27
C ALA A 94 -35.97 23.29 -11.14
N GLN A 95 -36.50 22.16 -11.59
CA GLN A 95 -35.84 20.84 -11.53
C GLN A 95 -34.72 20.65 -12.58
N ASP A 96 -34.55 21.62 -13.48
CA ASP A 96 -33.57 21.57 -14.58
C ASP A 96 -32.14 21.92 -14.18
N LYS A 97 -31.90 22.41 -12.95
CA LYS A 97 -30.57 22.74 -12.42
C LYS A 97 -30.32 22.16 -11.03
N SER A 98 -29.22 21.48 -10.86
CA SER A 98 -28.81 20.90 -9.59
C SER A 98 -28.03 21.92 -8.73
N ALA A 99 -28.15 21.80 -7.41
CA ALA A 99 -27.15 22.35 -6.52
C ALA A 99 -25.94 21.40 -6.50
N THR A 100 -24.72 21.91 -6.73
CA THR A 100 -23.54 21.05 -6.87
C THR A 100 -22.42 21.48 -5.93
N LEU A 101 -21.81 20.51 -5.25
CA LEU A 101 -20.58 20.68 -4.50
C LEU A 101 -19.49 19.77 -5.10
N THR A 102 -18.36 20.36 -5.42
CA THR A 102 -17.16 19.63 -5.85
C THR A 102 -16.03 19.88 -4.86
N ILE A 103 -15.43 18.83 -4.32
CA ILE A 103 -14.24 18.89 -3.46
C ILE A 103 -13.13 18.13 -4.14
N VAL A 104 -11.95 18.76 -4.25
CA VAL A 104 -10.74 18.16 -4.79
C VAL A 104 -9.57 18.44 -3.86
N GLY A 105 -8.93 17.39 -3.38
CA GLY A 105 -7.76 17.48 -2.49
C GLY A 105 -6.88 16.24 -2.61
N ASP A 106 -5.66 16.31 -2.05
CA ASP A 106 -4.86 15.11 -1.85
C ASP A 106 -5.43 14.32 -0.67
N GLU A 107 -5.82 15.04 0.41
CA GLU A 107 -6.49 14.48 1.59
C GLU A 107 -7.81 15.24 1.84
N VAL A 108 -8.92 14.53 2.03
CA VAL A 108 -10.24 15.09 2.29
C VAL A 108 -10.84 14.43 3.54
N CYS A 109 -11.05 15.21 4.61
CA CYS A 109 -11.68 14.76 5.84
C CYS A 109 -13.03 15.44 6.04
N ILE A 110 -14.09 14.65 6.26
CA ILE A 110 -15.46 15.12 6.48
C ILE A 110 -15.96 14.50 7.78
N THR A 111 -16.22 15.34 8.79
CA THR A 111 -16.60 14.87 10.11
C THR A 111 -17.83 15.59 10.64
N ALA A 112 -18.80 14.83 11.13
CA ALA A 112 -19.94 15.35 11.85
C ALA A 112 -20.03 14.68 13.23
N GLU A 113 -20.01 15.49 14.30
CA GLU A 113 -19.99 15.04 15.69
C GLU A 113 -21.11 15.71 16.49
N SER A 114 -21.83 14.94 17.29
CA SER A 114 -22.77 15.47 18.29
C SER A 114 -22.24 15.21 19.71
N ASP A 115 -22.42 16.17 20.58
CA ASP A 115 -22.13 16.01 22.00
C ASP A 115 -23.23 15.19 22.71
N ASP A 116 -24.38 14.97 22.04
CA ASP A 116 -25.51 14.17 22.53
C ASP A 116 -25.57 12.85 21.74
N PRO A 117 -25.35 11.70 22.39
CA PRO A 117 -25.35 10.39 21.73
C PRO A 117 -26.72 9.98 21.15
N ASP A 118 -27.81 10.60 21.62
CA ASP A 118 -29.16 10.32 21.12
C ASP A 118 -29.47 11.04 19.77
N HIS A 119 -28.56 11.90 19.29
CA HIS A 119 -28.72 12.60 18.02
C HIS A 119 -27.77 12.05 16.95
N SER A 120 -28.35 11.57 15.87
CA SER A 120 -27.58 11.12 14.71
C SER A 120 -26.92 12.31 13.99
N THR A 121 -25.71 12.09 13.51
CA THR A 121 -24.94 13.05 12.73
C THR A 121 -24.83 12.64 11.29
N VAL A 122 -24.69 13.59 10.36
CA VAL A 122 -24.62 13.33 8.92
C VAL A 122 -23.31 13.90 8.34
N GLY A 123 -22.51 13.04 7.74
CA GLY A 123 -21.29 13.48 7.03
C GLY A 123 -21.66 14.26 5.76
N ILE A 124 -22.30 13.61 4.83
CA ILE A 124 -22.73 14.18 3.53
C ILE A 124 -24.23 14.01 3.36
N SER A 125 -24.97 15.11 3.24
CA SER A 125 -26.39 15.11 2.97
C SER A 125 -26.64 15.67 1.56
N ALA A 126 -27.10 14.84 0.63
CA ALA A 126 -27.50 15.24 -0.72
C ALA A 126 -29.02 15.02 -0.90
N MET A 127 -29.76 16.08 -1.16
CA MET A 127 -31.23 16.04 -1.22
C MET A 127 -31.77 16.80 -2.44
N SER A 128 -32.91 16.39 -2.95
CA SER A 128 -33.66 17.16 -3.95
C SER A 128 -32.80 17.67 -5.10
N HIS A 129 -32.24 16.77 -5.93
CA HIS A 129 -31.31 17.07 -7.03
C HIS A 129 -29.95 17.69 -6.57
N GLY A 130 -29.57 17.50 -5.32
CA GLY A 130 -28.26 17.85 -4.83
C GLY A 130 -27.19 16.90 -5.39
N GLN A 131 -26.05 17.44 -5.82
CA GLN A 131 -24.93 16.66 -6.34
C GLN A 131 -23.67 16.94 -5.53
N VAL A 132 -22.99 15.88 -5.09
CA VAL A 132 -21.72 15.95 -4.36
C VAL A 132 -20.70 15.06 -5.06
N HIS A 133 -19.58 15.68 -5.44
CA HIS A 133 -18.47 14.99 -6.09
C HIS A 133 -17.19 15.24 -5.30
N ILE A 134 -16.52 14.17 -4.86
CA ILE A 134 -15.30 14.23 -4.08
C ILE A 134 -14.21 13.43 -4.77
N THR A 135 -13.02 14.02 -4.88
CA THR A 135 -11.82 13.39 -5.43
C THR A 135 -10.63 13.67 -4.51
N GLY A 136 -9.94 12.63 -4.10
CA GLY A 136 -8.81 12.62 -3.18
C GLY A 136 -8.92 11.52 -2.14
N ASN A 137 -7.87 11.28 -1.39
CA ASN A 137 -7.88 10.35 -0.26
C ASN A 137 -8.94 10.82 0.74
N THR A 138 -10.04 10.10 0.84
CA THR A 138 -11.25 10.63 1.50
C THR A 138 -11.59 9.82 2.75
N VAL A 139 -11.80 10.53 3.87
CA VAL A 139 -12.32 9.96 5.12
C VAL A 139 -13.63 10.66 5.47
N VAL A 140 -14.70 9.88 5.66
CA VAL A 140 -16.01 10.39 6.12
C VAL A 140 -16.39 9.70 7.42
N THR A 141 -16.67 10.48 8.46
CA THR A 141 -17.04 9.95 9.78
C THR A 141 -18.28 10.64 10.31
N ALA A 142 -19.37 9.88 10.51
CA ALA A 142 -20.64 10.32 11.10
C ALA A 142 -21.50 9.08 11.43
N SER A 143 -22.59 9.23 12.18
CA SER A 143 -23.57 8.14 12.36
C SER A 143 -24.15 7.70 11.02
N ASP A 144 -24.62 8.64 10.21
CA ASP A 144 -24.94 8.47 8.79
C ASP A 144 -23.83 9.17 7.97
N ALA A 145 -22.86 8.42 7.47
CA ALA A 145 -21.79 9.00 6.68
C ALA A 145 -22.33 9.70 5.43
N ILE A 146 -23.34 9.12 4.80
CA ILE A 146 -24.00 9.68 3.61
C ILE A 146 -25.52 9.55 3.77
N VAL A 147 -26.25 10.65 3.53
CA VAL A 147 -27.70 10.64 3.38
C VAL A 147 -28.06 11.13 1.97
N ALA A 148 -28.76 10.30 1.21
CA ALA A 148 -29.18 10.61 -0.17
C ALA A 148 -30.70 10.58 -0.30
N ARG A 149 -31.29 11.59 -1.00
CA ARG A 149 -32.74 11.72 -1.18
C ARG A 149 -33.06 12.49 -2.46
N GLY A 150 -34.14 12.06 -3.15
CA GLY A 150 -34.77 12.86 -4.20
C GLY A 150 -33.87 13.20 -5.39
N SER A 151 -33.62 12.26 -6.29
CA SER A 151 -32.80 12.43 -7.50
C SER A 151 -31.43 13.07 -7.23
N SER A 152 -30.91 12.84 -6.04
CA SER A 152 -29.57 13.31 -5.66
C SER A 152 -28.48 12.33 -6.08
N VAL A 153 -27.24 12.84 -6.16
CA VAL A 153 -26.07 12.04 -6.50
C VAL A 153 -24.94 12.34 -5.51
N VAL A 154 -24.37 11.29 -4.93
CA VAL A 154 -23.11 11.36 -4.17
C VAL A 154 -22.11 10.45 -4.84
N SER A 155 -20.94 10.98 -5.20
CA SER A 155 -19.87 10.24 -5.85
C SER A 155 -18.55 10.55 -5.16
N ILE A 156 -17.91 9.51 -4.62
CA ILE A 156 -16.61 9.60 -3.99
C ILE A 156 -15.63 8.72 -4.78
N ASN A 157 -14.55 9.34 -5.24
CA ASN A 157 -13.45 8.69 -5.95
C ASN A 157 -13.92 7.81 -7.13
N ALA A 158 -14.84 8.34 -7.96
CA ALA A 158 -15.35 7.64 -9.13
C ALA A 158 -14.26 7.21 -10.12
N ASP A 159 -13.06 7.81 -10.05
CA ASP A 159 -11.91 7.50 -10.89
C ASP A 159 -11.11 6.28 -10.41
N GLY A 160 -11.37 5.77 -9.20
CA GLY A 160 -10.72 4.57 -8.63
C GLY A 160 -9.22 4.72 -8.35
N ARG A 161 -8.74 5.95 -8.03
CA ARG A 161 -7.30 6.23 -7.84
C ARG A 161 -6.91 6.55 -6.40
N HIS A 162 -7.87 6.86 -5.54
CA HIS A 162 -7.65 7.34 -4.20
C HIS A 162 -8.28 6.39 -3.19
N TYR A 163 -7.69 6.28 -1.99
CA TYR A 163 -8.32 5.50 -0.94
C TYR A 163 -9.58 6.23 -0.40
N THR A 164 -10.52 5.45 0.11
CA THR A 164 -11.77 5.94 0.67
C THR A 164 -12.07 5.19 1.97
N GLN A 165 -12.23 5.92 3.07
CA GLN A 165 -12.65 5.36 4.36
C GLN A 165 -13.99 5.95 4.77
N ILE A 166 -15.00 5.11 4.91
CA ILE A 166 -16.36 5.50 5.30
C ILE A 166 -16.68 4.87 6.64
N ASN A 167 -16.89 5.69 7.66
CA ASN A 167 -17.28 5.28 9.01
C ASN A 167 -18.71 5.80 9.29
N GLY A 168 -19.68 4.92 9.18
CA GLY A 168 -21.09 5.21 9.32
C GLY A 168 -21.95 4.66 8.17
N ASN A 169 -23.26 4.84 8.30
CA ASN A 169 -24.21 4.28 7.34
C ASN A 169 -24.31 5.11 6.05
N VAL A 170 -24.73 4.46 4.97
CA VAL A 170 -25.27 5.12 3.77
C VAL A 170 -26.79 5.02 3.83
N ASN A 171 -27.45 6.16 4.06
CA ASN A 171 -28.88 6.23 4.33
C ASN A 171 -29.63 6.83 3.14
N PHE A 172 -30.55 6.07 2.56
CA PHE A 172 -31.51 6.56 1.57
C PHE A 172 -32.78 6.97 2.29
N SER A 173 -33.10 8.28 2.30
CA SER A 173 -34.24 8.84 3.00
C SER A 173 -35.40 9.10 2.01
N TYR A 174 -36.57 8.55 2.30
CA TYR A 174 -37.77 8.69 1.48
C TYR A 174 -38.93 9.35 2.24
N ASP A 175 -39.59 10.30 1.60
CA ASP A 175 -40.97 10.64 1.96
C ASP A 175 -41.92 9.76 1.12
N ALA A 176 -42.96 9.22 1.74
CA ALA A 176 -43.97 8.45 1.02
C ALA A 176 -44.47 9.25 -0.19
N PRO A 177 -44.43 8.71 -1.40
CA PRO A 177 -44.81 9.45 -2.58
C PRO A 177 -46.30 9.79 -2.49
N THR A 178 -46.64 11.08 -2.43
CA THR A 178 -47.98 11.58 -2.64
C THR A 178 -48.38 11.50 -4.11
N SER A 179 -47.48 11.12 -4.99
CA SER A 179 -47.72 10.86 -6.42
C SER A 179 -46.54 10.06 -6.98
N GLY A 180 -46.76 8.83 -7.35
CA GLY A 180 -46.03 7.80 -8.12
C GLY A 180 -44.74 8.10 -8.87
N THR A 181 -43.86 8.95 -8.39
CA THR A 181 -42.53 9.20 -8.96
C THR A 181 -41.50 8.45 -8.14
N SER A 182 -40.89 7.48 -8.77
CA SER A 182 -39.69 6.80 -8.28
C SER A 182 -38.59 7.83 -7.99
N VAL A 183 -37.92 7.69 -6.86
CA VAL A 183 -36.96 8.67 -6.40
C VAL A 183 -35.57 8.08 -6.52
N ASP A 184 -34.86 8.40 -7.61
CA ASP A 184 -33.61 7.79 -8.02
C ASP A 184 -32.38 8.47 -7.39
N ALA A 185 -32.29 8.46 -6.06
CA ALA A 185 -31.03 8.86 -5.43
C ALA A 185 -29.91 7.83 -5.72
N THR A 186 -28.75 8.30 -6.08
CA THR A 186 -27.61 7.44 -6.41
C THR A 186 -26.41 7.76 -5.52
N VAL A 187 -25.82 6.71 -4.94
CA VAL A 187 -24.55 6.78 -4.22
C VAL A 187 -23.55 5.84 -4.89
N VAL A 188 -22.40 6.38 -5.28
CA VAL A 188 -21.30 5.62 -5.87
C VAL A 188 -20.09 5.74 -4.96
N LEU A 189 -19.67 4.63 -4.39
CA LEU A 189 -18.46 4.50 -3.58
C LEU A 189 -17.48 3.57 -4.28
N ASN A 190 -16.27 4.05 -4.59
CA ASN A 190 -15.20 3.22 -5.07
C ASN A 190 -14.08 3.15 -4.01
N LEU A 191 -13.90 1.97 -3.47
CA LEU A 191 -12.87 1.64 -2.49
C LEU A 191 -11.76 0.87 -3.19
N VAL A 192 -10.55 1.42 -3.17
CA VAL A 192 -9.39 0.86 -3.90
C VAL A 192 -8.20 0.75 -2.97
N GLY A 193 -7.64 -0.44 -2.87
CA GLY A 193 -6.48 -0.73 -2.02
C GLY A 193 -6.83 -1.06 -0.57
N PRO A 194 -5.88 -1.66 0.17
CA PRO A 194 -6.10 -2.18 1.52
C PRO A 194 -6.36 -1.06 2.55
N GLU A 195 -6.02 0.19 2.25
CA GLU A 195 -6.32 1.35 3.10
C GLU A 195 -7.77 1.82 2.97
N SER A 196 -8.48 1.36 1.93
CA SER A 196 -9.88 1.71 1.71
C SER A 196 -10.81 0.81 2.51
N SER A 197 -11.75 1.42 3.23
CA SER A 197 -12.71 0.68 4.03
C SER A 197 -14.07 1.37 4.11
N TRP A 198 -15.11 0.57 4.24
CA TRP A 198 -16.42 1.03 4.68
C TRP A 198 -16.88 0.19 5.88
N THR A 199 -17.11 0.86 7.02
CA THR A 199 -17.73 0.26 8.20
C THR A 199 -19.10 0.88 8.39
N GLY A 200 -20.14 0.09 8.15
CA GLY A 200 -21.53 0.57 8.17
C GLY A 200 -22.43 -0.17 7.20
N ASN A 201 -23.70 0.21 7.21
CA ASN A 201 -24.74 -0.43 6.41
C ASN A 201 -25.34 0.55 5.40
N MET A 202 -25.95 -0.01 4.35
CA MET A 202 -26.95 0.70 3.60
C MET A 202 -28.27 0.63 4.37
N VAL A 203 -28.87 1.77 4.65
CA VAL A 203 -30.12 1.92 5.39
C VAL A 203 -31.13 2.66 4.53
N VAL A 204 -32.39 2.29 4.61
CA VAL A 204 -33.48 3.09 4.03
C VAL A 204 -34.37 3.59 5.16
N THR A 205 -34.48 4.90 5.28
CA THR A 205 -35.42 5.54 6.20
C THR A 205 -36.67 5.98 5.43
N TRP A 206 -37.80 5.42 5.73
CA TRP A 206 -39.06 5.63 5.02
C TRP A 206 -40.19 5.98 5.99
N ASN A 207 -41.04 6.91 5.58
CA ASN A 207 -42.35 7.19 6.24
C ASN A 207 -43.42 6.16 5.81
N GLY A 208 -43.14 4.88 5.95
CA GLY A 208 -43.94 3.70 5.59
C GLY A 208 -42.97 2.57 5.38
N THR A 209 -43.09 1.49 6.07
CA THR A 209 -42.09 0.42 6.09
C THR A 209 -42.10 -0.35 4.77
N PRO A 210 -40.92 -0.52 4.08
CA PRO A 210 -40.81 -1.51 3.01
C PRO A 210 -41.21 -2.88 3.54
N THR A 211 -42.03 -3.61 2.82
CA THR A 211 -42.58 -4.88 3.29
C THR A 211 -41.73 -6.09 2.89
N ASN A 212 -40.85 -5.90 1.91
CA ASN A 212 -39.96 -6.94 1.41
C ASN A 212 -38.63 -6.39 0.80
N LYS A 213 -37.68 -7.27 0.53
CA LYS A 213 -36.35 -6.92 -0.04
C LYS A 213 -36.46 -6.29 -1.44
N ASP A 214 -37.37 -6.73 -2.28
CA ASP A 214 -37.52 -6.24 -3.65
C ASP A 214 -38.04 -4.80 -3.69
N GLU A 215 -38.99 -4.46 -2.79
CA GLU A 215 -39.46 -3.10 -2.62
C GLU A 215 -38.35 -2.16 -2.15
N TYR A 216 -37.49 -2.66 -1.28
CA TYR A 216 -36.32 -1.95 -0.77
C TYR A 216 -35.29 -1.63 -1.88
N LEU A 217 -34.90 -2.62 -2.68
CA LEU A 217 -33.96 -2.45 -3.79
C LEU A 217 -34.49 -1.56 -4.90
N SER A 218 -35.79 -1.56 -5.14
CA SER A 218 -36.42 -0.74 -6.19
C SER A 218 -36.33 0.78 -5.96
N VAL A 219 -36.01 1.19 -4.71
CA VAL A 219 -35.99 2.61 -4.32
C VAL A 219 -34.58 3.13 -4.03
N THR A 220 -33.57 2.32 -4.19
CA THR A 220 -32.18 2.67 -3.91
C THR A 220 -31.30 2.63 -5.16
N GLY A 221 -30.20 3.35 -5.16
CA GLY A 221 -29.22 3.37 -6.24
C GLY A 221 -27.80 3.22 -5.68
N MET A 222 -27.59 2.24 -4.79
CA MET A 222 -26.28 2.00 -4.18
C MET A 222 -25.37 1.21 -5.10
N LYS A 223 -24.22 1.79 -5.42
CA LYS A 223 -23.15 1.15 -6.18
C LYS A 223 -21.88 1.15 -5.34
N LEU A 224 -21.41 -0.03 -4.99
CA LEU A 224 -20.16 -0.24 -4.25
C LEU A 224 -19.14 -0.92 -5.15
N GLY A 225 -18.00 -0.26 -5.36
CA GLY A 225 -16.81 -0.86 -5.97
C GLY A 225 -15.80 -1.24 -4.89
N LEU A 226 -15.34 -2.48 -4.89
CA LEU A 226 -14.27 -2.98 -4.02
C LEU A 226 -13.15 -3.55 -4.91
N SER A 227 -11.91 -3.10 -4.69
CA SER A 227 -10.78 -3.64 -5.45
C SER A 227 -9.46 -3.60 -4.67
N LYS A 228 -8.55 -4.48 -5.05
CA LYS A 228 -7.17 -4.53 -4.52
C LYS A 228 -7.12 -4.61 -2.98
N GLY A 229 -7.93 -5.46 -2.38
CA GLY A 229 -7.95 -5.66 -0.94
C GLY A 229 -8.77 -4.63 -0.14
N ALA A 230 -9.54 -3.76 -0.78
CA ALA A 230 -10.45 -2.85 -0.10
C ALA A 230 -11.53 -3.61 0.70
N VAL A 231 -11.93 -3.08 1.86
CA VAL A 231 -12.71 -3.81 2.85
C VAL A 231 -14.08 -3.16 3.07
N TRP A 232 -15.13 -3.97 3.04
CA TRP A 232 -16.45 -3.59 3.56
C TRP A 232 -16.81 -4.44 4.77
N THR A 233 -17.17 -3.77 5.86
CA THR A 233 -17.63 -4.41 7.10
C THR A 233 -19.02 -3.89 7.45
N PRO A 234 -20.10 -4.60 7.04
CA PRO A 234 -21.44 -4.31 7.51
C PRO A 234 -21.51 -4.54 9.02
N VAL A 235 -22.29 -3.72 9.72
CA VAL A 235 -22.45 -3.78 11.18
C VAL A 235 -23.85 -4.23 11.54
N GLU A 236 -24.03 -4.76 12.74
CA GLU A 236 -25.36 -5.07 13.26
C GLU A 236 -26.21 -3.79 13.32
N THR A 237 -27.37 -3.81 12.70
CA THR A 237 -28.36 -2.73 12.87
C THR A 237 -29.08 -2.97 14.19
N GLY A 238 -28.73 -2.21 15.20
CA GLY A 238 -29.45 -2.22 16.48
C GLY A 238 -30.93 -1.90 16.23
N HIS A 239 -31.79 -2.89 16.38
CA HIS A 239 -33.24 -2.74 16.21
C HIS A 239 -33.83 -2.25 17.52
N ASP A 240 -34.03 -0.94 17.67
CA ASP A 240 -34.96 -0.43 18.68
C ASP A 240 -36.38 -0.49 18.12
N SER A 241 -37.17 -1.48 18.59
CA SER A 241 -38.54 -1.74 18.19
C SER A 241 -39.55 -0.68 18.65
N THR A 242 -39.10 0.40 19.30
CA THR A 242 -39.97 1.35 19.98
C THR A 242 -40.20 2.65 19.22
N THR A 243 -39.47 2.95 18.15
CA THR A 243 -39.66 4.15 17.34
C THR A 243 -40.29 3.82 15.99
N ALA A 244 -41.34 4.54 15.61
CA ALA A 244 -42.12 4.37 14.37
C ALA A 244 -41.33 4.71 13.07
N ASN A 245 -40.07 5.05 13.19
CA ASN A 245 -39.14 5.33 12.09
C ASN A 245 -38.10 4.22 12.03
N VAL A 246 -38.51 3.03 11.70
CA VAL A 246 -37.63 1.86 11.67
C VAL A 246 -36.82 1.90 10.40
N GLY A 247 -35.50 2.09 10.52
CA GLY A 247 -34.56 1.72 9.48
C GLY A 247 -34.72 0.24 9.11
N ALA A 248 -34.61 -0.10 7.85
CA ALA A 248 -34.82 -1.46 7.40
C ALA A 248 -33.80 -2.41 8.07
N LYS A 249 -34.26 -3.62 8.35
CA LYS A 249 -33.54 -4.71 9.03
C LYS A 249 -32.43 -5.34 8.16
N TYR A 250 -32.21 -4.82 6.94
CA TYR A 250 -31.40 -5.45 5.91
C TYR A 250 -30.42 -4.44 5.32
N THR A 251 -29.19 -4.88 5.11
CA THR A 251 -28.26 -4.19 4.23
C THR A 251 -28.41 -4.75 2.81
N ALA A 252 -28.68 -3.87 1.84
CA ALA A 252 -28.85 -4.29 0.46
C ALA A 252 -28.08 -3.37 -0.49
N LEU A 253 -27.49 -3.94 -1.55
CA LEU A 253 -26.78 -3.22 -2.60
C LEU A 253 -27.42 -3.52 -3.96
N ASN A 254 -27.63 -2.50 -4.78
CA ASN A 254 -28.09 -2.70 -6.17
C ASN A 254 -26.95 -3.26 -7.03
N LEU A 255 -25.73 -2.74 -6.85
CA LEU A 255 -24.56 -3.18 -7.59
C LEU A 255 -23.34 -3.26 -6.67
N LEU A 256 -22.73 -4.43 -6.65
CA LEU A 256 -21.39 -4.68 -6.10
C LEU A 256 -20.44 -4.97 -7.26
N GLU A 257 -19.50 -4.07 -7.53
CA GLU A 257 -18.37 -4.36 -8.41
C GLU A 257 -17.21 -4.84 -7.54
N ASN A 258 -16.91 -6.14 -7.55
CA ASN A 258 -15.85 -6.72 -6.72
C ASN A 258 -14.72 -7.29 -7.59
N ASN A 259 -13.52 -6.71 -7.41
CA ASN A 259 -12.29 -7.11 -8.08
C ASN A 259 -11.18 -7.25 -7.02
N ASP A 260 -11.18 -8.38 -6.31
CA ASP A 260 -10.28 -8.68 -5.20
C ASP A 260 -10.53 -7.80 -3.95
N GLY A 261 -11.79 -7.52 -3.65
CA GLY A 261 -12.20 -6.84 -2.41
C GLY A 261 -12.60 -7.85 -1.32
N VAL A 262 -12.73 -7.36 -0.10
CA VAL A 262 -13.03 -8.15 1.10
C VAL A 262 -14.32 -7.68 1.74
N ILE A 263 -15.20 -8.62 2.08
CA ILE A 263 -16.45 -8.37 2.82
C ILE A 263 -16.38 -9.12 4.15
N ASN A 264 -16.56 -8.40 5.26
CA ASN A 264 -16.50 -8.99 6.60
C ASN A 264 -17.91 -9.19 7.18
N ILE A 265 -18.39 -10.40 7.23
CA ILE A 265 -19.63 -10.76 7.93
C ILE A 265 -19.26 -11.18 9.36
N THR A 266 -19.30 -10.24 10.30
CA THR A 266 -18.70 -10.38 11.65
C THR A 266 -19.66 -10.91 12.72
N GLY A 267 -20.94 -11.09 12.41
CA GLY A 267 -21.93 -11.56 13.39
C GLY A 267 -23.15 -12.19 12.77
N SER A 268 -23.85 -13.04 13.53
CA SER A 268 -25.03 -13.78 13.06
C SER A 268 -26.28 -12.91 12.81
N ALA A 269 -26.29 -11.68 13.31
CA ALA A 269 -27.38 -10.72 13.04
C ALA A 269 -27.19 -9.91 11.76
N ILE A 270 -26.07 -10.11 11.05
CA ILE A 270 -25.79 -9.43 9.78
C ILE A 270 -26.45 -10.20 8.64
N ASP A 271 -27.29 -9.52 7.88
CA ASP A 271 -27.92 -10.04 6.66
C ASP A 271 -27.72 -9.04 5.51
N VAL A 272 -26.94 -9.45 4.51
CA VAL A 272 -26.59 -8.62 3.35
C VAL A 272 -27.24 -9.18 2.09
N THR A 273 -27.85 -8.31 1.28
CA THR A 273 -28.38 -8.67 -0.03
C THR A 273 -27.67 -7.85 -1.12
N VAL A 274 -27.18 -8.51 -2.15
CA VAL A 274 -26.62 -7.91 -3.36
C VAL A 274 -27.52 -8.30 -4.53
N GLU A 275 -28.13 -7.31 -5.20
CA GLU A 275 -28.98 -7.56 -6.37
C GLU A 275 -28.13 -8.08 -7.54
N LYS A 276 -27.03 -7.39 -7.82
CA LYS A 276 -26.10 -7.80 -8.86
C LYS A 276 -24.65 -7.63 -8.44
N MET A 277 -23.84 -8.68 -8.64
CA MET A 277 -22.39 -8.61 -8.54
C MET A 277 -21.74 -8.62 -9.93
N THR A 278 -20.73 -7.78 -10.12
CA THR A 278 -19.88 -7.73 -11.32
C THR A 278 -18.41 -7.84 -10.93
N GLY A 279 -17.55 -8.14 -11.91
CA GLY A 279 -16.11 -8.27 -11.69
C GLY A 279 -15.67 -9.71 -11.41
N THR A 280 -14.41 -9.86 -11.03
CA THR A 280 -13.77 -11.17 -10.83
C THR A 280 -14.16 -11.87 -9.53
N GLY A 281 -14.78 -11.12 -8.58
CA GLY A 281 -15.12 -11.58 -7.23
C GLY A 281 -14.09 -11.15 -6.20
N GLY A 282 -14.12 -11.78 -5.02
CA GLY A 282 -13.26 -11.43 -3.89
C GLY A 282 -13.46 -12.35 -2.69
N THR A 283 -13.08 -11.90 -1.51
CA THR A 283 -13.13 -12.69 -0.27
C THR A 283 -14.35 -12.28 0.57
N VAL A 284 -15.03 -13.27 1.14
CA VAL A 284 -16.01 -13.10 2.22
C VAL A 284 -15.43 -13.73 3.50
N ASN A 285 -15.07 -12.92 4.48
CA ASN A 285 -14.74 -13.38 5.81
C ASN A 285 -16.03 -13.64 6.58
N LEU A 286 -16.33 -14.90 6.86
CA LEU A 286 -17.54 -15.34 7.52
C LEU A 286 -17.22 -15.74 8.96
N ALA A 287 -17.60 -14.91 9.93
CA ALA A 287 -17.40 -15.21 11.33
C ALA A 287 -18.45 -16.22 11.81
N ALA A 288 -18.02 -17.35 12.39
CA ALA A 288 -18.87 -18.40 12.89
C ALA A 288 -18.73 -18.56 14.41
N ASP A 289 -19.83 -18.52 15.13
CA ASP A 289 -19.92 -18.91 16.55
C ASP A 289 -20.26 -20.40 16.65
N LEU A 290 -19.24 -21.22 16.78
CA LEU A 290 -19.41 -22.68 16.91
C LEU A 290 -20.15 -23.11 18.18
N THR A 291 -20.32 -22.20 19.14
CA THR A 291 -21.05 -22.46 20.40
C THR A 291 -22.54 -22.11 20.31
N ALA A 292 -22.96 -21.43 19.21
CA ALA A 292 -24.36 -21.10 18.97
C ALA A 292 -25.15 -22.29 18.42
N GLU A 293 -26.49 -22.22 18.51
CA GLU A 293 -27.36 -23.24 17.93
C GLU A 293 -27.20 -23.30 16.40
N GLU A 294 -27.36 -24.49 15.83
CA GLU A 294 -27.34 -24.70 14.40
C GLU A 294 -28.37 -23.79 13.68
N GLY A 295 -27.96 -23.05 12.67
CA GLY A 295 -28.78 -22.06 11.97
C GLY A 295 -28.66 -20.61 12.50
N SER A 296 -27.96 -20.39 13.62
CA SER A 296 -27.65 -19.06 14.17
C SER A 296 -26.16 -18.81 14.32
N ARG A 297 -25.32 -19.60 13.66
CA ARG A 297 -23.87 -19.56 13.82
C ARG A 297 -23.20 -18.48 13.01
N THR A 298 -23.80 -18.04 11.91
CA THR A 298 -23.20 -17.06 10.98
C THR A 298 -24.23 -16.03 10.55
N GLY A 299 -23.78 -14.85 10.15
CA GLY A 299 -24.57 -13.94 9.34
C GLY A 299 -24.64 -14.41 7.88
N THR A 300 -25.37 -13.68 7.03
CA THR A 300 -25.64 -14.10 5.66
C THR A 300 -25.28 -13.01 4.65
N ILE A 301 -24.83 -13.44 3.47
CA ILE A 301 -24.77 -12.63 2.25
C ILE A 301 -25.45 -13.37 1.11
N THR A 302 -26.45 -12.72 0.50
CA THR A 302 -27.18 -13.26 -0.66
C THR A 302 -26.79 -12.48 -1.91
N ILE A 303 -26.39 -13.14 -2.98
CA ILE A 303 -26.05 -12.55 -4.29
C ILE A 303 -27.02 -13.10 -5.33
N ALA A 304 -28.00 -12.27 -5.74
CA ALA A 304 -29.08 -12.72 -6.60
C ALA A 304 -28.65 -12.95 -8.06
N GLU A 305 -27.79 -12.07 -8.58
CA GLU A 305 -27.24 -12.16 -9.95
C GLU A 305 -25.73 -11.88 -9.93
N ALA A 306 -24.97 -12.53 -10.81
CA ALA A 306 -23.55 -12.26 -10.98
C ALA A 306 -23.11 -12.43 -12.44
N ASP A 307 -22.00 -11.76 -12.78
CA ASP A 307 -21.34 -11.96 -14.08
C ASP A 307 -20.74 -13.38 -14.18
N GLU A 308 -20.63 -13.90 -15.41
CA GLU A 308 -19.92 -15.16 -15.67
C GLU A 308 -18.47 -15.05 -15.19
N ASN A 309 -17.98 -16.09 -14.50
CA ASN A 309 -16.65 -16.20 -13.93
C ASN A 309 -16.38 -15.41 -12.62
N SER A 310 -17.36 -14.80 -12.01
CA SER A 310 -17.22 -14.27 -10.65
C SER A 310 -16.95 -15.38 -9.64
N LYS A 311 -16.02 -15.14 -8.69
CA LYS A 311 -15.65 -16.12 -7.65
C LYS A 311 -15.69 -15.48 -6.27
N ILE A 312 -16.14 -16.25 -5.29
CA ILE A 312 -16.10 -15.85 -3.89
C ILE A 312 -15.27 -16.89 -3.13
N ASP A 313 -14.22 -16.41 -2.47
CA ASP A 313 -13.46 -17.20 -1.50
C ASP A 313 -13.98 -16.91 -0.10
N VAL A 314 -14.53 -17.93 0.55
CA VAL A 314 -15.11 -17.81 1.88
C VAL A 314 -14.07 -18.22 2.91
N LYS A 315 -13.60 -17.27 3.72
CA LYS A 315 -12.74 -17.57 4.87
C LYS A 315 -13.59 -17.70 6.12
N LEU A 316 -13.66 -18.92 6.63
CA LEU A 316 -14.34 -19.20 7.89
C LEU A 316 -13.46 -18.73 9.06
N LYS A 317 -14.00 -17.85 9.91
CA LYS A 317 -13.33 -17.30 11.08
C LYS A 317 -14.06 -17.64 12.36
N ASP A 318 -13.32 -17.81 13.45
CA ASP A 318 -13.90 -17.89 14.78
C ASP A 318 -14.41 -16.51 15.22
N ALA A 319 -15.71 -16.40 15.52
CA ALA A 319 -16.34 -15.14 15.90
C ALA A 319 -15.84 -14.56 17.24
N LYS A 320 -15.21 -15.37 18.10
CA LYS A 320 -14.74 -14.96 19.43
C LYS A 320 -13.24 -14.71 19.47
N MET A 321 -12.47 -15.46 18.67
CA MET A 321 -11.00 -15.43 18.70
C MET A 321 -10.39 -14.72 17.51
N GLU A 322 -11.20 -14.27 16.55
CA GLU A 322 -10.79 -13.58 15.31
C GLU A 322 -9.73 -14.33 14.47
N ARG A 323 -9.58 -15.62 14.70
CA ARG A 323 -8.68 -16.50 13.94
C ARG A 323 -9.41 -17.27 12.86
N ASN A 324 -8.67 -17.79 11.88
CA ASN A 324 -9.22 -18.70 10.90
C ASN A 324 -9.62 -20.04 11.54
N LEU A 325 -10.73 -20.62 11.07
CA LEU A 325 -11.12 -21.99 11.38
C LEU A 325 -10.45 -22.95 10.41
N THR A 326 -9.85 -24.00 10.94
CA THR A 326 -9.06 -25.00 10.22
C THR A 326 -9.74 -26.37 10.21
N SER A 327 -9.12 -27.35 9.55
CA SER A 327 -9.56 -28.75 9.59
C SER A 327 -9.51 -29.39 11.00
N ASP A 328 -8.77 -28.79 11.93
CA ASP A 328 -8.76 -29.19 13.33
C ASP A 328 -9.99 -28.70 14.11
N ASP A 329 -10.62 -27.62 13.65
CA ASP A 329 -11.81 -27.03 14.29
C ASP A 329 -13.13 -27.62 13.75
N LEU A 330 -13.16 -27.97 12.45
CA LEU A 330 -14.35 -28.37 11.69
C LEU A 330 -14.06 -29.54 10.77
N THR A 331 -15.04 -30.40 10.60
CA THR A 331 -15.05 -31.33 9.46
C THR A 331 -15.41 -30.60 8.16
N ALA A 332 -15.03 -31.15 7.01
CA ALA A 332 -15.36 -30.60 5.71
C ALA A 332 -16.88 -30.43 5.49
N GLU A 333 -17.70 -31.35 6.03
CA GLU A 333 -19.15 -31.26 5.94
C GLU A 333 -19.74 -30.15 6.84
N GLU A 334 -19.17 -29.90 8.02
CA GLU A 334 -19.55 -28.77 8.87
C GLU A 334 -19.16 -27.44 8.22
N ALA A 335 -17.96 -27.34 7.66
CA ALA A 335 -17.52 -26.17 6.92
C ALA A 335 -18.44 -25.89 5.73
N LYS A 336 -18.80 -26.92 4.94
CA LYS A 336 -19.77 -26.83 3.85
C LYS A 336 -21.13 -26.30 4.32
N SER A 337 -21.63 -26.84 5.44
CA SER A 337 -22.91 -26.41 6.02
C SER A 337 -22.87 -24.94 6.44
N LEU A 338 -21.78 -24.48 7.08
CA LEU A 338 -21.60 -23.09 7.48
C LEU A 338 -21.49 -22.15 6.29
N MET A 339 -20.74 -22.51 5.25
CA MET A 339 -20.61 -21.73 4.03
C MET A 339 -21.96 -21.61 3.30
N ALA A 340 -22.70 -22.70 3.17
CA ALA A 340 -24.02 -22.70 2.53
C ALA A 340 -25.06 -21.90 3.34
N ALA A 341 -24.92 -21.86 4.67
CA ALA A 341 -25.78 -21.03 5.52
C ALA A 341 -25.41 -19.54 5.44
N GLY A 342 -24.13 -19.21 5.24
CA GLY A 342 -23.62 -17.85 5.27
C GLY A 342 -23.55 -17.18 3.89
N VAL A 343 -23.42 -17.94 2.81
CA VAL A 343 -23.27 -17.41 1.43
C VAL A 343 -24.28 -18.09 0.50
N ASP A 344 -25.31 -17.35 0.12
CA ASP A 344 -26.31 -17.75 -0.89
C ASP A 344 -26.00 -16.98 -2.18
N ALA A 345 -25.34 -17.63 -3.12
CA ALA A 345 -24.88 -17.02 -4.37
C ALA A 345 -25.59 -17.62 -5.58
N ALA A 346 -25.74 -16.82 -6.64
CA ALA A 346 -26.26 -17.27 -7.92
C ALA A 346 -25.48 -18.49 -8.44
N GLU A 347 -26.14 -19.41 -9.15
CA GLU A 347 -25.57 -20.69 -9.60
C GLU A 347 -24.26 -20.56 -10.42
N ASN A 348 -24.06 -19.42 -11.07
CA ASN A 348 -22.85 -19.14 -11.86
C ASN A 348 -21.66 -18.60 -11.04
N VAL A 349 -21.80 -18.41 -9.74
CA VAL A 349 -20.72 -17.94 -8.86
C VAL A 349 -19.96 -19.14 -8.32
N GLY A 350 -18.66 -19.23 -8.61
CA GLY A 350 -17.78 -20.20 -7.96
C GLY A 350 -17.56 -19.84 -6.50
N VAL A 351 -17.96 -20.71 -5.57
CA VAL A 351 -17.73 -20.53 -4.13
C VAL A 351 -16.70 -21.54 -3.66
N THR A 352 -15.61 -21.04 -3.09
CA THR A 352 -14.52 -21.86 -2.52
C THR A 352 -14.27 -21.44 -1.06
N SER A 353 -13.62 -22.27 -0.28
CA SER A 353 -13.07 -21.88 1.00
C SER A 353 -11.60 -22.23 1.04
N THR A 354 -10.77 -21.22 1.24
CA THR A 354 -9.33 -21.39 1.42
C THR A 354 -8.92 -20.74 2.72
N VAL A 355 -8.39 -21.50 3.66
CA VAL A 355 -7.73 -20.98 4.86
C VAL A 355 -6.25 -20.93 4.57
N GLU A 356 -5.71 -19.72 4.50
CA GLU A 356 -4.28 -19.50 4.36
C GLU A 356 -3.64 -19.47 5.75
N GLU A 357 -2.88 -20.51 6.07
CA GLU A 357 -2.09 -20.57 7.31
C GLU A 357 -0.61 -20.72 6.98
N GLY A 358 0.12 -19.60 7.10
CA GLY A 358 1.55 -19.60 6.88
C GLY A 358 1.92 -20.06 5.46
N MET A 359 2.87 -21.00 5.37
CA MET A 359 3.36 -21.53 4.08
C MET A 359 2.39 -22.44 3.34
N TYR A 360 1.33 -22.91 3.99
CA TYR A 360 0.36 -23.85 3.45
C TYR A 360 -1.05 -23.30 3.59
N ASN A 361 -1.88 -23.65 2.62
CA ASN A 361 -3.32 -23.46 2.72
C ASN A 361 -3.91 -24.74 3.32
N ASP A 362 -4.58 -24.62 4.43
CA ASP A 362 -5.48 -25.65 4.95
C ASP A 362 -6.91 -25.19 4.63
N GLY A 363 -7.44 -25.66 3.50
CA GLY A 363 -8.70 -25.18 2.96
C GLY A 363 -9.72 -26.28 2.79
N PHE A 364 -10.99 -25.88 2.82
CA PHE A 364 -12.11 -26.73 2.46
C PHE A 364 -12.41 -26.53 0.98
N ARG A 365 -12.20 -27.55 0.15
CA ARG A 365 -12.63 -27.52 -1.24
C ARG A 365 -14.02 -28.11 -1.34
N ILE A 366 -14.94 -27.36 -1.92
CA ILE A 366 -16.31 -27.79 -2.17
C ILE A 366 -16.50 -27.79 -3.67
N ASP A 367 -16.72 -28.96 -4.24
CA ASP A 367 -17.01 -29.16 -5.66
C ASP A 367 -18.26 -30.02 -5.85
N GLU A 368 -18.59 -30.36 -7.11
CA GLU A 368 -19.75 -31.19 -7.45
C GLU A 368 -19.63 -32.62 -6.87
N GLU A 369 -18.42 -33.08 -6.54
CA GLU A 369 -18.17 -34.41 -5.97
C GLU A 369 -18.31 -34.42 -4.43
N GLY A 370 -18.33 -33.27 -3.77
CA GLY A 370 -18.51 -33.11 -2.32
C GLY A 370 -17.47 -32.23 -1.64
N ALA A 371 -17.61 -32.08 -0.31
CA ALA A 371 -16.68 -31.33 0.49
C ALA A 371 -15.44 -32.18 0.85
N THR A 372 -14.26 -31.66 0.60
CA THR A 372 -12.99 -32.27 0.98
C THR A 372 -12.07 -31.24 1.64
N THR A 373 -11.22 -31.68 2.56
CA THR A 373 -10.10 -30.87 3.01
C THR A 373 -9.00 -30.90 1.95
N SER A 374 -8.43 -29.76 1.61
CA SER A 374 -7.27 -29.69 0.73
C SER A 374 -6.15 -28.93 1.43
N THR A 375 -4.99 -29.57 1.55
CA THR A 375 -3.76 -28.91 1.98
C THR A 375 -2.88 -28.67 0.74
N GLY A 376 -2.33 -27.48 0.61
CA GLY A 376 -1.46 -27.14 -0.50
C GLY A 376 -0.58 -25.94 -0.19
N PRO A 377 0.47 -25.68 -1.00
CA PRO A 377 1.33 -24.53 -0.75
C PRO A 377 0.54 -23.22 -0.88
N ASN A 378 0.71 -22.33 0.11
CA ASN A 378 0.25 -20.96 0.02
C ASN A 378 1.23 -20.16 -0.86
N SER A 379 0.92 -20.00 -2.13
CA SER A 379 1.79 -19.36 -3.10
C SER A 379 2.13 -17.89 -2.76
N VAL A 380 1.22 -17.18 -2.11
CA VAL A 380 1.42 -15.79 -1.71
C VAL A 380 2.44 -15.71 -0.57
N MET A 381 2.25 -16.54 0.46
CA MET A 381 3.17 -16.56 1.58
C MET A 381 4.55 -17.10 1.16
N GLN A 382 4.58 -18.13 0.31
CA GLN A 382 5.84 -18.62 -0.23
C GLN A 382 6.58 -17.54 -1.02
N SER A 383 5.90 -16.81 -1.91
CA SER A 383 6.50 -15.68 -2.64
C SER A 383 6.99 -14.58 -1.70
N THR A 384 6.25 -14.29 -0.62
CA THR A 384 6.66 -13.32 0.40
C THR A 384 7.91 -13.78 1.14
N LEU A 385 7.97 -15.06 1.50
CA LEU A 385 9.13 -15.62 2.19
C LEU A 385 10.35 -15.76 1.27
N GLU A 386 10.15 -16.07 -0.02
CA GLU A 386 11.21 -16.01 -1.03
C GLU A 386 11.81 -14.61 -1.13
N LEU A 387 10.97 -13.57 -1.06
CA LEU A 387 11.42 -12.18 -1.07
C LEU A 387 12.13 -11.79 0.23
N ALA A 388 11.59 -12.17 1.38
CA ALA A 388 12.26 -11.98 2.66
C ALA A 388 13.61 -12.71 2.69
N ALA A 389 13.66 -13.93 2.13
CA ALA A 389 14.90 -14.68 1.95
C ALA A 389 15.83 -14.02 0.92
N ALA A 390 15.32 -13.27 -0.06
CA ALA A 390 16.16 -12.53 -1.00
C ALA A 390 16.79 -11.26 -0.38
N ALA A 391 16.32 -10.75 0.76
CA ALA A 391 16.92 -9.59 1.43
C ALA A 391 18.43 -9.75 1.69
N PRO A 392 18.96 -10.88 2.20
CA PRO A 392 20.39 -11.11 2.30
C PRO A 392 21.14 -11.05 0.95
N LEU A 393 20.51 -11.53 -0.14
CA LEU A 393 21.08 -11.43 -1.48
C LEU A 393 21.09 -9.99 -1.98
N ALA A 394 20.05 -9.21 -1.72
CA ALA A 394 20.01 -7.79 -2.02
C ALA A 394 21.10 -7.03 -1.25
N ILE A 395 21.26 -7.30 0.06
CA ILE A 395 22.36 -6.75 0.88
C ILE A 395 23.70 -7.06 0.23
N ASN A 396 23.94 -8.31 -0.19
CA ASN A 396 25.19 -8.69 -0.84
C ASN A 396 25.41 -7.95 -2.17
N ARG A 397 24.37 -7.81 -3.00
CA ARG A 397 24.43 -7.05 -4.27
C ARG A 397 24.75 -5.57 -4.03
N ILE A 398 24.08 -4.93 -3.07
CA ILE A 398 24.34 -3.53 -2.71
C ILE A 398 25.75 -3.35 -2.18
N LEU A 399 26.24 -4.28 -1.34
CA LEU A 399 27.59 -4.24 -0.77
C LEU A 399 28.68 -4.59 -1.78
N MET A 400 28.37 -5.28 -2.88
CA MET A 400 29.33 -5.65 -3.91
C MET A 400 29.91 -4.42 -4.61
N ASN A 401 31.22 -4.24 -4.45
CA ASN A 401 31.91 -3.02 -4.83
C ASN A 401 33.32 -3.34 -5.28
N ASP A 402 33.58 -3.29 -6.57
CA ASP A 402 34.95 -3.33 -7.10
C ASP A 402 35.73 -2.04 -6.77
N VAL A 403 37.04 -2.08 -7.01
CA VAL A 403 37.94 -0.96 -6.73
C VAL A 403 37.55 0.30 -7.51
N ARG A 404 37.02 0.15 -8.73
CA ARG A 404 36.65 1.29 -9.59
C ARG A 404 35.37 1.98 -9.10
N LYS A 405 34.38 1.21 -8.70
CA LYS A 405 33.16 1.76 -8.10
C LYS A 405 33.48 2.54 -6.83
N ARG A 406 34.43 2.05 -6.03
CA ARG A 406 34.79 2.66 -4.74
C ARG A 406 35.71 3.87 -4.87
N LEU A 407 36.73 3.81 -5.71
CA LEU A 407 37.82 4.79 -5.77
C LEU A 407 38.03 5.43 -7.15
N GLY A 408 37.27 5.04 -8.18
CA GLY A 408 37.57 5.43 -9.56
C GLY A 408 38.94 4.94 -10.02
N ASP A 409 39.59 5.65 -10.91
CA ASP A 409 40.96 5.36 -11.33
C ASP A 409 41.99 6.10 -10.44
N ILE A 410 42.26 5.53 -9.27
CA ILE A 410 43.15 6.14 -8.28
C ILE A 410 44.60 6.28 -8.77
N ARG A 411 45.00 5.61 -9.87
CA ARG A 411 46.35 5.72 -10.48
C ARG A 411 46.67 7.13 -10.93
N THR A 412 45.66 7.93 -11.22
CA THR A 412 45.82 9.33 -11.69
C THR A 412 45.95 10.32 -10.54
N SER A 413 45.74 9.88 -9.29
CA SER A 413 45.80 10.75 -8.10
C SER A 413 47.20 10.89 -7.57
N GLN A 414 47.67 12.13 -7.38
CA GLN A 414 48.89 12.47 -6.67
C GLN A 414 48.58 12.62 -5.15
N GLY A 415 49.47 12.13 -4.30
CA GLY A 415 49.32 12.23 -2.85
C GLY A 415 49.20 10.87 -2.16
N THR A 416 49.72 10.80 -0.94
CA THR A 416 49.77 9.60 -0.15
C THR A 416 48.51 9.35 0.67
N SER A 417 47.82 10.41 1.06
CA SER A 417 46.60 10.37 1.84
C SER A 417 45.45 11.05 1.11
N GLY A 418 44.20 10.69 1.39
CA GLY A 418 43.05 11.34 0.79
C GLY A 418 41.73 11.04 1.52
N VAL A 419 40.77 11.87 1.23
CA VAL A 419 39.36 11.67 1.63
C VAL A 419 38.53 11.51 0.37
N TRP A 420 37.49 10.71 0.46
CA TRP A 420 36.60 10.48 -0.66
C TRP A 420 35.15 10.33 -0.21
N ALA A 421 34.24 10.67 -1.08
CA ALA A 421 32.83 10.38 -0.88
C ALA A 421 32.21 9.95 -2.22
N ARG A 422 31.19 9.10 -2.13
CA ARG A 422 30.42 8.69 -3.30
C ARG A 422 28.94 8.54 -2.97
N TYR A 423 28.16 8.71 -3.98
CA TYR A 423 26.78 8.29 -4.06
C TYR A 423 26.66 7.12 -5.02
N ASP A 424 25.82 6.15 -4.69
CA ASP A 424 25.58 4.95 -5.45
C ASP A 424 24.07 4.64 -5.36
N GLY A 425 23.37 4.53 -6.45
CA GLY A 425 21.95 4.25 -6.48
C GLY A 425 21.57 3.37 -7.65
N GLY A 426 20.51 2.60 -7.51
CA GLY A 426 20.10 1.66 -8.54
C GLY A 426 18.76 1.05 -8.27
N ARG A 427 18.31 0.24 -9.22
CA ARG A 427 17.12 -0.61 -9.11
C ARG A 427 17.50 -2.05 -9.33
N LEU A 428 17.09 -2.91 -8.39
CA LEU A 428 17.12 -4.35 -8.52
C LEU A 428 15.72 -4.83 -8.92
N SER A 429 15.65 -5.77 -9.84
CA SER A 429 14.41 -6.44 -10.23
C SER A 429 14.59 -7.95 -10.15
N GLY A 430 13.52 -8.67 -9.81
CA GLY A 430 13.59 -10.11 -9.62
C GLY A 430 12.28 -10.84 -9.88
N SER A 431 12.27 -12.12 -9.55
CA SER A 431 11.07 -12.95 -9.59
C SER A 431 9.98 -12.40 -8.65
N ALA A 432 8.74 -12.85 -8.80
CA ALA A 432 7.58 -12.43 -8.01
C ALA A 432 7.23 -10.93 -8.12
N GLY A 433 7.74 -10.21 -9.12
CA GLY A 433 7.49 -8.78 -9.33
C GLY A 433 8.26 -7.90 -8.36
N LEU A 434 9.39 -8.38 -7.86
CA LEU A 434 10.28 -7.58 -7.03
C LEU A 434 10.86 -6.43 -7.84
N GLU A 435 10.67 -5.20 -7.35
CA GLU A 435 11.40 -4.00 -7.73
C GLU A 435 11.95 -3.37 -6.44
N ASN A 436 13.26 -3.16 -6.37
CA ASN A 436 13.94 -2.62 -5.20
C ASN A 436 14.81 -1.44 -5.61
N ASP A 437 14.42 -0.24 -5.23
CA ASP A 437 15.21 0.97 -5.39
C ASP A 437 16.12 1.18 -4.18
N PHE A 438 17.41 1.44 -4.41
CA PHE A 438 18.35 1.70 -3.32
C PHE A 438 19.18 2.94 -3.56
N HIS A 439 19.58 3.59 -2.47
CA HIS A 439 20.40 4.78 -2.43
C HIS A 439 21.45 4.67 -1.33
N THR A 440 22.72 4.70 -1.71
CA THR A 440 23.86 4.59 -0.79
C THR A 440 24.71 5.86 -0.80
N ILE A 441 25.02 6.37 0.37
CA ILE A 441 26.05 7.37 0.58
C ILE A 441 27.21 6.69 1.32
N GLN A 442 28.42 6.85 0.79
CA GLN A 442 29.62 6.32 1.43
C GLN A 442 30.71 7.39 1.48
N ALA A 443 31.42 7.48 2.59
CA ALA A 443 32.56 8.36 2.77
C ALA A 443 33.72 7.61 3.43
N GLY A 444 34.92 7.89 2.99
CA GLY A 444 36.10 7.20 3.48
C GLY A 444 37.38 8.02 3.44
N VAL A 445 38.38 7.44 4.06
CA VAL A 445 39.74 7.98 4.10
C VAL A 445 40.73 6.88 3.70
N ASP A 446 41.83 7.26 3.10
CA ASP A 446 42.90 6.34 2.74
C ASP A 446 44.30 6.97 2.89
N THR A 447 45.28 6.12 3.07
CA THR A 447 46.67 6.55 3.16
C THR A 447 47.65 5.46 2.69
N VAL A 448 48.80 5.86 2.20
CA VAL A 448 49.96 5.00 1.91
C VAL A 448 51.01 5.26 3.00
N PRO A 449 51.21 4.38 3.96
CA PRO A 449 52.14 4.60 5.06
C PRO A 449 53.62 4.50 4.60
N GLY A 450 54.40 5.52 4.86
CA GLY A 450 55.85 5.53 4.60
C GLY A 450 56.22 5.16 3.16
N ASP A 451 57.13 4.20 2.98
CA ASP A 451 57.57 3.70 1.67
C ASP A 451 56.72 2.50 1.17
N SER A 452 55.55 2.30 1.72
CA SER A 452 54.64 1.20 1.32
C SER A 452 54.13 1.37 -0.09
N SER A 453 53.92 0.28 -0.81
CA SER A 453 53.18 0.23 -2.07
C SER A 453 51.67 -0.11 -1.86
N ILE A 454 51.25 -0.23 -0.60
CA ILE A 454 49.88 -0.58 -0.25
C ILE A 454 49.18 0.65 0.32
N ARG A 455 48.04 0.97 -0.25
CA ARG A 455 47.10 1.97 0.25
C ARG A 455 46.10 1.29 1.19
N PHE A 456 46.01 1.75 2.41
CA PHE A 456 45.00 1.33 3.39
C PHE A 456 43.92 2.39 3.54
N GLY A 457 42.70 1.95 3.72
CA GLY A 457 41.60 2.87 3.94
C GLY A 457 40.46 2.26 4.76
N ALA A 458 39.60 3.15 5.21
CA ALA A 458 38.34 2.81 5.90
C ALA A 458 37.20 3.72 5.41
N ALA A 459 35.99 3.22 5.47
CA ALA A 459 34.82 3.97 5.05
C ALA A 459 33.57 3.60 5.85
N LEU A 460 32.66 4.57 5.97
CA LEU A 460 31.32 4.40 6.50
C LEU A 460 30.32 4.54 5.37
N SER A 461 29.24 3.78 5.42
CA SER A 461 28.14 3.86 4.46
C SER A 461 26.79 3.80 5.13
N TYR A 462 25.82 4.46 4.50
CA TYR A 462 24.39 4.32 4.76
C TYR A 462 23.67 4.04 3.45
N THR A 463 22.77 3.07 3.49
CA THR A 463 21.91 2.74 2.37
C THR A 463 20.46 2.74 2.86
N GLY A 464 19.59 3.48 2.18
CA GLY A 464 18.14 3.32 2.24
C GLY A 464 17.69 2.52 1.01
N SER A 465 16.76 1.61 1.17
CA SER A 465 16.24 0.76 0.12
C SER A 465 14.75 0.53 0.30
N GLU A 466 13.99 0.71 -0.78
CA GLU A 466 12.54 0.52 -0.85
C GLU A 466 12.24 -0.57 -1.87
N ALA A 467 11.59 -1.64 -1.44
CA ALA A 467 11.23 -2.77 -2.27
C ALA A 467 9.71 -2.92 -2.38
N ASP A 468 9.22 -2.98 -3.61
CA ASP A 468 7.85 -3.37 -3.93
C ASP A 468 7.81 -4.80 -4.47
N TYR A 469 6.78 -5.54 -4.13
CA TYR A 469 6.51 -6.87 -4.65
C TYR A 469 5.00 -7.09 -4.79
N ARG A 470 4.59 -8.15 -5.47
CA ARG A 470 3.20 -8.37 -5.92
C ARG A 470 2.12 -8.09 -4.87
N ARG A 471 2.39 -8.35 -3.59
CA ARG A 471 1.43 -8.19 -2.49
C ARG A 471 2.08 -7.66 -1.21
N GLY A 472 2.92 -6.64 -1.33
CA GLY A 472 3.56 -6.03 -0.18
C GLY A 472 4.70 -5.10 -0.55
N ASN A 473 5.38 -4.62 0.47
CA ASN A 473 6.57 -3.78 0.35
C ASN A 473 7.52 -4.04 1.52
N ALA A 474 8.75 -3.60 1.36
CA ALA A 474 9.75 -3.63 2.42
C ALA A 474 10.67 -2.40 2.33
N ASP A 475 10.96 -1.82 3.47
CA ASP A 475 11.91 -0.74 3.62
C ASP A 475 13.14 -1.25 4.38
N MET A 476 14.36 -0.99 3.88
CA MET A 476 15.58 -1.42 4.52
C MET A 476 16.55 -0.27 4.75
N ASP A 477 16.99 -0.13 5.99
CA ASP A 477 18.10 0.73 6.40
C ASP A 477 19.36 -0.11 6.65
N LEU A 478 20.45 0.19 5.92
CA LEU A 478 21.71 -0.53 6.03
C LEU A 478 22.87 0.41 6.41
N TYR A 479 23.51 0.14 7.52
CA TYR A 479 24.69 0.86 8.00
C TYR A 479 25.94 0.00 7.85
N GLY A 480 26.96 0.51 7.17
CA GLY A 480 28.17 -0.24 6.86
C GLY A 480 29.45 0.42 7.33
N LEU A 481 30.38 -0.43 7.78
CA LEU A 481 31.79 -0.10 8.03
C LEU A 481 32.65 -0.98 7.13
N SER A 482 33.60 -0.38 6.42
CA SER A 482 34.56 -1.13 5.59
C SER A 482 36.00 -0.72 5.86
N ALA A 483 36.90 -1.68 5.73
CA ALA A 483 38.32 -1.45 5.71
C ALA A 483 38.92 -2.14 4.47
N TYR A 484 39.93 -1.53 3.85
CA TYR A 484 40.50 -2.06 2.63
C TYR A 484 41.99 -1.83 2.52
N GLY A 485 42.61 -2.68 1.71
CA GLY A 485 44.02 -2.58 1.32
C GLY A 485 44.16 -2.76 -0.19
N LEU A 486 44.69 -1.75 -0.87
CA LEU A 486 44.93 -1.74 -2.32
C LEU A 486 46.44 -1.69 -2.58
N TRP A 487 46.99 -2.73 -3.20
CA TRP A 487 48.35 -2.75 -3.76
C TRP A 487 48.30 -2.49 -5.25
N MET A 488 49.20 -1.67 -5.75
CA MET A 488 49.38 -1.38 -7.18
C MET A 488 50.86 -1.58 -7.58
N GLY A 489 51.07 -2.47 -8.54
CA GLY A 489 52.38 -2.75 -9.12
C GLY A 489 52.75 -1.76 -10.24
N GLU A 490 54.05 -1.56 -10.46
CA GLU A 490 54.57 -0.62 -11.47
C GLU A 490 54.21 -1.01 -12.93
N ALA A 491 53.98 -2.31 -13.18
CA ALA A 491 53.60 -2.80 -14.51
C ALA A 491 52.07 -2.87 -14.73
N GLY A 492 51.27 -2.17 -13.90
CA GLY A 492 49.82 -2.05 -14.07
C GLY A 492 48.99 -3.08 -13.30
N GLN A 493 49.63 -3.99 -12.56
CA GLN A 493 48.90 -4.94 -11.69
C GLN A 493 48.26 -4.21 -10.52
N PHE A 494 47.16 -4.79 -9.99
CA PHE A 494 46.63 -4.40 -8.70
C PHE A 494 46.02 -5.60 -7.95
N VAL A 495 46.04 -5.50 -6.63
CA VAL A 495 45.33 -6.39 -5.73
C VAL A 495 44.56 -5.54 -4.72
N ASP A 496 43.28 -5.76 -4.64
CA ASP A 496 42.39 -5.07 -3.70
C ASP A 496 41.72 -6.09 -2.76
N VAL A 497 41.76 -5.82 -1.46
CA VAL A 497 41.10 -6.65 -0.46
C VAL A 497 40.24 -5.76 0.42
N VAL A 498 38.97 -6.13 0.61
CA VAL A 498 38.01 -5.36 1.37
C VAL A 498 37.27 -6.23 2.36
N GLY A 499 37.34 -5.86 3.62
CA GLY A 499 36.45 -6.38 4.68
C GLY A 499 35.32 -5.41 4.96
N ARG A 500 34.09 -5.91 5.12
CA ARG A 500 32.91 -5.12 5.42
C ARG A 500 32.12 -5.74 6.56
N LEU A 501 31.61 -4.89 7.44
CA LEU A 501 30.61 -5.21 8.46
C LEU A 501 29.42 -4.30 8.23
N ALA A 502 28.22 -4.86 8.17
CA ALA A 502 27.01 -4.08 7.99
C ALA A 502 25.90 -4.57 8.92
N SER A 503 25.03 -3.65 9.33
CA SER A 503 23.80 -3.93 10.06
C SER A 503 22.62 -3.41 9.23
N ALA A 504 21.68 -4.28 8.96
CA ALA A 504 20.48 -4.01 8.21
C ALA A 504 19.25 -4.16 9.09
N LYS A 505 18.33 -3.22 9.02
CA LYS A 505 16.98 -3.34 9.54
C LYS A 505 16.02 -3.31 8.36
N THR A 506 15.18 -4.33 8.25
CA THR A 506 14.16 -4.44 7.20
C THR A 506 12.78 -4.45 7.85
N ASP A 507 11.98 -3.44 7.58
CA ASP A 507 10.58 -3.37 7.96
C ASP A 507 9.75 -3.77 6.74
N MET A 508 8.81 -4.70 6.88
CA MET A 508 8.01 -5.20 5.76
C MET A 508 6.52 -5.20 6.07
N ALA A 509 5.73 -5.02 5.02
CA ALA A 509 4.29 -5.23 5.04
C ALA A 509 3.94 -6.27 3.98
N VAL A 510 3.24 -7.32 4.39
CA VAL A 510 2.81 -8.41 3.53
C VAL A 510 1.31 -8.41 3.33
N ASP A 511 0.81 -9.28 2.48
CA ASP A 511 -0.59 -9.42 2.11
C ASP A 511 -1.58 -9.16 3.26
N GLY A 512 -2.55 -8.25 3.04
CA GLY A 512 -3.50 -7.84 4.05
C GLY A 512 -2.96 -6.87 5.12
N GLY A 513 -1.77 -6.28 4.90
CA GLY A 513 -1.18 -5.30 5.82
C GLY A 513 -0.53 -5.91 7.06
N LYS A 514 -0.22 -7.20 7.06
CA LYS A 514 0.56 -7.86 8.11
C LYS A 514 1.95 -7.29 8.13
N LYS A 515 2.37 -6.72 9.26
CA LYS A 515 3.67 -6.06 9.43
C LYS A 515 4.64 -6.92 10.21
N GLY A 516 5.90 -6.86 9.84
CA GLY A 516 7.00 -7.50 10.56
C GLY A 516 8.31 -6.80 10.30
N SER A 517 9.34 -7.12 11.09
CA SER A 517 10.69 -6.58 10.89
C SER A 517 11.74 -7.65 11.13
N MET A 518 12.90 -7.48 10.48
CA MET A 518 14.09 -8.31 10.65
C MET A 518 15.31 -7.43 10.86
N ASP A 519 16.21 -7.88 11.74
CA ASP A 519 17.50 -7.26 12.01
C ASP A 519 18.62 -8.23 11.62
N ASN A 520 19.41 -7.86 10.62
CA ASN A 520 20.50 -8.69 10.12
C ASN A 520 21.85 -8.02 10.29
N VAL A 521 22.87 -8.84 10.52
CA VAL A 521 24.29 -8.43 10.48
C VAL A 521 24.96 -9.17 9.34
N ALA A 522 25.61 -8.42 8.45
CA ALA A 522 26.36 -8.96 7.33
C ALA A 522 27.85 -8.77 7.52
N LEU A 523 28.62 -9.82 7.29
CA LEU A 523 30.09 -9.79 7.23
C LEU A 523 30.53 -10.21 5.83
N SER A 524 31.31 -9.36 5.15
CA SER A 524 31.78 -9.63 3.79
C SER A 524 33.30 -9.46 3.68
N LEU A 525 33.90 -10.34 2.91
CA LEU A 525 35.31 -10.27 2.52
C LEU A 525 35.42 -10.43 1.00
N SER A 526 35.98 -9.44 0.31
CA SER A 526 36.26 -9.53 -1.12
C SER A 526 37.76 -9.39 -1.42
N GLY A 527 38.18 -10.07 -2.47
CA GLY A 527 39.52 -9.95 -3.06
C GLY A 527 39.41 -9.81 -4.57
N GLU A 528 40.01 -8.77 -5.11
CA GLU A 528 40.06 -8.48 -6.54
C GLU A 528 41.52 -8.41 -7.02
N VAL A 529 41.80 -9.00 -8.18
CA VAL A 529 43.08 -8.93 -8.86
C VAL A 529 42.86 -8.51 -10.30
N GLY A 530 43.63 -7.55 -10.76
CA GLY A 530 43.54 -7.13 -12.15
C GLY A 530 44.89 -6.63 -12.67
N TRP A 531 44.94 -6.46 -13.98
CA TRP A 531 46.15 -6.00 -14.66
C TRP A 531 45.81 -5.08 -15.82
N ARG A 532 46.28 -3.83 -15.76
CA ARG A 532 46.13 -2.88 -16.88
C ARG A 532 47.28 -3.05 -17.88
N PHE A 533 46.93 -3.31 -19.10
CA PHE A 533 47.82 -3.33 -20.25
C PHE A 533 47.56 -2.13 -21.15
N ASP A 534 48.54 -1.25 -21.30
CA ASP A 534 48.48 -0.16 -22.25
C ASP A 534 48.74 -0.69 -23.67
N VAL A 535 47.68 -0.77 -24.49
CA VAL A 535 47.78 -1.23 -25.88
C VAL A 535 48.38 -0.14 -26.76
N SER A 536 48.18 1.12 -26.40
CA SER A 536 48.78 2.31 -27.02
C SER A 536 48.85 3.44 -25.98
N SER A 537 49.33 4.61 -26.42
CA SER A 537 49.29 5.82 -25.58
C SER A 537 47.86 6.25 -25.19
N LEU A 538 46.84 5.84 -25.97
CA LEU A 538 45.46 6.19 -25.75
C LEU A 538 44.62 5.05 -25.20
N PHE A 539 44.88 3.81 -25.61
CA PHE A 539 44.00 2.68 -25.32
C PHE A 539 44.63 1.73 -24.30
N TYR A 540 43.81 1.23 -23.38
CA TYR A 540 44.18 0.17 -22.46
C TYR A 540 43.12 -0.92 -22.34
N VAL A 541 43.54 -2.10 -21.94
CA VAL A 541 42.67 -3.21 -21.52
C VAL A 541 43.03 -3.62 -20.11
N GLU A 542 42.04 -4.01 -19.30
CA GLU A 542 42.25 -4.37 -17.92
C GLU A 542 41.40 -5.61 -17.57
N PRO A 543 41.94 -6.83 -17.76
CA PRO A 543 41.32 -8.04 -17.22
C PRO A 543 41.33 -8.01 -15.69
N GLN A 544 40.28 -8.53 -15.07
CA GLN A 544 40.13 -8.59 -13.64
C GLN A 544 39.33 -9.82 -13.20
N VAL A 545 39.62 -10.30 -12.02
CA VAL A 545 38.90 -11.39 -11.33
C VAL A 545 38.68 -10.98 -9.89
N GLU A 546 37.49 -11.25 -9.37
CA GLU A 546 37.10 -10.97 -7.99
C GLU A 546 36.40 -12.18 -7.40
N ALA A 547 36.60 -12.40 -6.11
CA ALA A 547 35.81 -13.30 -5.30
C ALA A 547 35.35 -12.57 -4.05
N THR A 548 34.06 -12.67 -3.76
CA THR A 548 33.42 -12.05 -2.58
C THR A 548 32.66 -13.10 -1.81
N TYR A 549 33.04 -13.33 -0.56
CA TYR A 549 32.27 -14.13 0.38
C TYR A 549 31.51 -13.21 1.32
N THR A 550 30.21 -13.47 1.49
CA THR A 550 29.34 -12.75 2.42
C THR A 550 28.58 -13.74 3.30
N PHE A 551 28.58 -13.47 4.58
CA PHE A 551 27.76 -14.13 5.59
C PHE A 551 26.73 -13.14 6.11
N VAL A 552 25.45 -13.54 6.18
CA VAL A 552 24.37 -12.79 6.82
C VAL A 552 23.74 -13.69 7.88
N ASN A 553 23.69 -13.21 9.12
CA ASN A 553 23.14 -14.02 10.20
C ASN A 553 21.66 -14.30 10.01
N ALA A 554 21.21 -15.42 10.52
CA ALA A 554 19.79 -15.76 10.67
C ALA A 554 19.04 -14.71 11.50
N ASP A 555 17.76 -14.53 11.19
CA ASP A 555 16.82 -13.77 12.03
C ASP A 555 15.44 -14.42 11.97
N ARG A 556 14.55 -13.93 12.81
CA ARG A 556 13.15 -14.36 12.88
C ARG A 556 12.25 -13.23 12.41
N LEU A 557 11.37 -13.54 11.47
CA LEU A 557 10.27 -12.67 11.09
C LEU A 557 9.02 -13.05 11.90
N GLU A 558 8.55 -12.13 12.72
CA GLU A 558 7.26 -12.23 13.41
C GLU A 558 6.30 -11.22 12.80
N LEU A 559 5.18 -11.70 12.26
CA LEU A 559 4.16 -10.86 11.65
C LEU A 559 3.12 -10.42 12.67
N SER A 560 2.43 -9.34 12.38
CA SER A 560 1.40 -8.75 13.27
C SER A 560 0.19 -9.66 13.53
N ASP A 561 0.01 -10.73 12.77
CA ASP A 561 -1.00 -11.78 12.99
C ASP A 561 -0.51 -12.91 13.90
N GLY A 562 0.73 -12.82 14.40
CA GLY A 562 1.36 -13.84 15.28
C GLY A 562 2.05 -14.98 14.53
N SER A 563 1.98 -15.02 13.21
CA SER A 563 2.77 -15.99 12.43
C SER A 563 4.26 -15.67 12.53
N ASN A 564 5.08 -16.70 12.61
CA ASN A 564 6.53 -16.55 12.75
C ASN A 564 7.29 -17.46 11.79
N TYR A 565 8.43 -16.96 11.31
CA TYR A 565 9.30 -17.62 10.35
C TYR A 565 10.75 -17.47 10.77
N GLU A 566 11.47 -18.59 10.83
CA GLU A 566 12.90 -18.62 11.14
C GLU A 566 13.69 -18.78 9.84
N PHE A 567 14.60 -17.83 9.59
CA PHE A 567 15.50 -17.86 8.46
C PHE A 567 16.82 -18.48 8.91
N ASP A 568 17.40 -19.34 8.10
CA ASP A 568 18.76 -19.85 8.34
C ASP A 568 19.80 -18.77 7.98
N ASP A 569 21.02 -18.92 8.48
CA ASP A 569 22.15 -18.08 8.07
C ASP A 569 22.36 -18.16 6.55
N ALA A 570 22.52 -17.01 5.92
CA ALA A 570 22.76 -16.93 4.48
C ALA A 570 24.25 -16.83 4.17
N HIS A 571 24.71 -17.67 3.26
CA HIS A 571 26.08 -17.70 2.76
C HIS A 571 26.10 -17.44 1.25
N SER A 572 26.88 -16.47 0.82
CA SER A 572 27.08 -16.14 -0.59
C SER A 572 28.57 -16.21 -0.93
N LEU A 573 28.90 -16.80 -2.05
CA LEU A 573 30.23 -16.76 -2.64
C LEU A 573 30.12 -16.36 -4.11
N LEU A 574 30.35 -15.09 -4.37
CA LEU A 574 30.34 -14.53 -5.73
C LEU A 574 31.73 -14.61 -6.35
N GLY A 575 31.80 -15.13 -7.56
CA GLY A 575 32.98 -15.04 -8.42
C GLY A 575 32.66 -14.15 -9.61
N ARG A 576 33.52 -13.18 -9.88
CA ARG A 576 33.43 -12.28 -11.04
C ARG A 576 34.69 -12.37 -11.87
N ALA A 577 34.54 -12.54 -13.18
CA ALA A 577 35.63 -12.47 -14.15
C ALA A 577 35.23 -11.52 -15.29
N GLY A 578 36.06 -10.52 -15.55
CA GLY A 578 35.69 -9.47 -16.50
C GLY A 578 36.88 -8.77 -17.13
N MET A 579 36.54 -7.82 -17.99
CA MET A 579 37.50 -6.97 -18.71
C MET A 579 36.98 -5.56 -18.85
N ALA A 580 37.83 -4.58 -18.58
CA ALA A 580 37.58 -3.20 -18.94
C ALA A 580 38.41 -2.79 -20.16
N PHE A 581 37.80 -1.99 -21.04
CA PHE A 581 38.41 -1.37 -22.22
C PHE A 581 38.35 0.12 -22.05
N GLY A 582 39.46 0.81 -22.06
CA GLY A 582 39.45 2.23 -21.75
C GLY A 582 40.26 3.07 -22.72
N VAL A 583 39.87 4.34 -22.74
CA VAL A 583 40.53 5.42 -23.52
C VAL A 583 41.02 6.47 -22.53
N LYS A 584 42.30 6.79 -22.58
CA LYS A 584 42.91 7.85 -21.79
C LYS A 584 42.65 9.19 -22.47
N CYS A 585 42.21 10.17 -21.70
CA CYS A 585 42.07 11.54 -22.22
C CYS A 585 43.43 12.22 -22.40
N PRO A 586 43.59 13.12 -23.39
CA PRO A 586 44.81 13.91 -23.54
C PRO A 586 45.17 14.69 -22.28
N ASN A 587 46.45 14.92 -22.06
CA ASN A 587 46.99 15.70 -20.93
C ASN A 587 46.61 15.14 -19.53
N GLU A 588 46.43 13.83 -19.42
CA GLU A 588 46.08 13.16 -18.16
C GLU A 588 44.77 13.68 -17.50
N MET A 589 43.87 14.27 -18.29
CA MET A 589 42.60 14.81 -17.77
C MET A 589 41.64 13.75 -17.29
N GLY A 590 41.91 12.47 -17.60
CA GLY A 590 41.07 11.36 -17.15
C GLY A 590 41.02 10.16 -18.09
N SER A 591 40.00 9.35 -17.96
CA SER A 591 39.74 8.20 -18.83
C SER A 591 38.26 7.91 -18.95
N VAL A 592 37.86 7.27 -20.06
CA VAL A 592 36.55 6.66 -20.23
C VAL A 592 36.74 5.18 -20.46
N HIS A 593 35.90 4.34 -19.89
CA HIS A 593 36.00 2.90 -20.07
C HIS A 593 34.63 2.24 -20.22
N ALA A 594 34.61 1.12 -20.93
CA ALA A 594 33.51 0.17 -20.95
C ALA A 594 33.99 -1.11 -20.24
N ARG A 595 33.11 -1.78 -19.53
CA ARG A 595 33.41 -3.06 -18.89
C ARG A 595 32.34 -4.10 -19.18
N VAL A 596 32.75 -5.36 -19.14
CA VAL A 596 31.89 -6.53 -19.20
C VAL A 596 32.46 -7.60 -18.29
N SER A 597 31.60 -8.23 -17.51
CA SER A 597 31.98 -9.31 -16.59
C SER A 597 30.91 -10.42 -16.59
N ALA A 598 31.36 -11.65 -16.42
CA ALA A 598 30.51 -12.76 -16.02
C ALA A 598 30.59 -12.91 -14.50
N VAL A 599 29.47 -13.08 -13.85
CA VAL A 599 29.36 -13.25 -12.41
C VAL A 599 28.64 -14.56 -12.13
N HIS A 600 29.09 -15.30 -11.13
CA HIS A 600 28.47 -16.55 -10.70
C HIS A 600 28.37 -16.60 -9.17
N GLU A 601 27.17 -16.93 -8.69
CA GLU A 601 26.90 -17.24 -7.28
C GLU A 601 27.07 -18.75 -7.08
N PHE A 602 28.04 -19.13 -6.26
CA PHE A 602 28.36 -20.54 -5.98
C PHE A 602 27.59 -21.14 -4.80
N LEU A 603 27.09 -20.27 -3.93
CA LEU A 603 26.30 -20.63 -2.75
C LEU A 603 24.90 -20.04 -2.89
N GLY A 604 24.43 -19.24 -1.95
CA GLY A 604 23.17 -18.50 -2.08
C GLY A 604 21.92 -19.31 -1.75
N ASP A 605 22.07 -20.55 -1.26
CA ASP A 605 20.94 -21.34 -0.77
C ASP A 605 20.31 -20.65 0.44
N LEU A 606 19.00 -20.50 0.43
CA LEU A 606 18.24 -19.86 1.48
C LEU A 606 17.18 -20.83 1.99
N LYS A 607 16.96 -20.82 3.30
CA LYS A 607 15.99 -21.68 3.94
C LYS A 607 15.17 -20.91 4.95
N VAL A 608 13.87 -21.14 4.93
CA VAL A 608 12.92 -20.56 5.87
C VAL A 608 12.09 -21.69 6.50
N THR A 609 11.95 -21.65 7.80
CA THR A 609 11.12 -22.60 8.55
C THR A 609 9.95 -21.86 9.18
N GLY A 610 8.72 -22.23 8.85
CA GLY A 610 7.51 -21.70 9.47
C GLY A 610 7.27 -22.26 10.88
N GLY A 611 6.51 -21.54 11.68
CA GLY A 611 6.17 -21.93 13.05
C GLY A 611 5.47 -23.30 13.18
N ASN A 612 4.86 -23.78 12.10
CA ASN A 612 4.27 -25.12 11.98
C ASN A 612 5.27 -26.20 11.53
N GLY A 613 6.55 -25.87 11.39
CA GLY A 613 7.60 -26.78 10.93
C GLY A 613 7.68 -26.95 9.41
N ALA A 614 6.92 -26.19 8.63
CA ALA A 614 7.00 -26.18 7.18
C ALA A 614 8.32 -25.53 6.74
N ILE A 615 8.93 -26.06 5.67
CA ILE A 615 10.23 -25.61 5.17
C ILE A 615 10.09 -25.13 3.73
N LEU A 616 10.61 -23.93 3.44
CA LEU A 616 10.83 -23.40 2.11
C LEU A 616 12.34 -23.30 1.86
N GLU A 617 12.81 -23.92 0.81
CA GLU A 617 14.22 -23.83 0.38
C GLU A 617 14.26 -23.22 -1.03
N THR A 618 15.12 -22.24 -1.20
CA THR A 618 15.36 -21.57 -2.49
C THR A 618 16.81 -21.72 -2.88
N ASP A 619 17.08 -22.28 -4.07
CA ASP A 619 18.41 -22.33 -4.65
C ASP A 619 18.75 -20.95 -5.25
N GLY A 620 19.70 -20.26 -4.64
CA GLY A 620 20.17 -18.94 -5.08
C GLY A 620 21.39 -18.98 -5.98
N LYS A 621 21.86 -20.17 -6.38
CA LYS A 621 22.97 -20.33 -7.34
C LYS A 621 22.56 -19.81 -8.71
N ASP A 622 23.39 -18.93 -9.26
CA ASP A 622 23.02 -18.22 -10.49
C ASP A 622 24.22 -17.70 -11.27
N THR A 623 24.00 -17.39 -12.56
CA THR A 623 25.01 -16.83 -13.45
C THR A 623 24.44 -15.70 -14.27
N TRP A 624 25.07 -14.54 -14.25
CA TRP A 624 24.60 -13.38 -15.01
C TRP A 624 25.77 -12.63 -15.64
N VAL A 625 25.45 -11.69 -16.50
CA VAL A 625 26.39 -10.78 -17.14
C VAL A 625 26.21 -9.38 -16.55
N GLU A 626 27.31 -8.74 -16.18
CA GLU A 626 27.40 -7.32 -15.78
C GLU A 626 28.08 -6.53 -16.88
N TYR A 627 27.54 -5.39 -17.27
CA TYR A 627 28.16 -4.50 -18.25
C TYR A 627 27.88 -3.04 -17.91
N GLY A 628 28.84 -2.19 -18.23
CA GLY A 628 28.75 -0.77 -17.86
C GLY A 628 29.74 0.12 -18.54
N LEU A 629 29.54 1.41 -18.32
CA LEU A 629 30.38 2.50 -18.81
C LEU A 629 30.82 3.35 -17.61
N GLY A 630 32.07 3.80 -17.63
CA GLY A 630 32.58 4.67 -16.57
C GLY A 630 33.49 5.76 -17.11
N VAL A 631 33.59 6.82 -16.34
CA VAL A 631 34.44 7.97 -16.59
C VAL A 631 35.19 8.37 -15.32
N ASN A 632 36.45 8.74 -15.49
CA ASN A 632 37.27 9.35 -14.46
C ASN A 632 37.76 10.71 -15.00
N PHE A 633 37.60 11.77 -14.21
CA PHE A 633 37.97 13.13 -14.61
C PHE A 633 38.79 13.80 -13.52
N ASN A 634 40.02 14.22 -13.87
CA ASN A 634 40.95 14.92 -13.00
C ASN A 634 40.71 16.42 -13.03
N LEU A 635 40.13 16.98 -11.98
CA LEU A 635 39.91 18.41 -11.83
C LEU A 635 41.22 19.15 -11.52
N THR A 636 42.01 18.57 -10.64
CA THR A 636 43.38 19.01 -10.29
C THR A 636 44.25 17.75 -10.07
N PRO A 637 45.58 17.89 -9.95
CA PRO A 637 46.42 16.76 -9.59
C PRO A 637 46.06 16.07 -8.26
N ALA A 638 45.35 16.80 -7.38
CA ALA A 638 44.90 16.29 -6.07
C ALA A 638 43.43 15.90 -6.03
N THR A 639 42.61 16.33 -7.00
CA THR A 639 41.15 16.12 -6.94
C THR A 639 40.65 15.50 -8.24
N TYR A 640 39.94 14.40 -8.15
CA TYR A 640 39.25 13.81 -9.28
C TYR A 640 37.84 13.37 -8.95
N PHE A 641 37.01 13.27 -9.97
CA PHE A 641 35.66 12.73 -9.96
C PHE A 641 35.62 11.44 -10.77
N TRP A 642 34.73 10.54 -10.41
CA TRP A 642 34.37 9.40 -11.24
C TRP A 642 32.87 9.20 -11.28
N ALA A 643 32.40 8.61 -12.35
CA ALA A 643 31.03 8.17 -12.50
C ALA A 643 30.98 6.88 -13.30
N ASP A 644 30.11 5.98 -12.90
CA ASP A 644 29.86 4.71 -13.58
C ASP A 644 28.37 4.49 -13.70
N VAL A 645 27.94 3.86 -14.80
CA VAL A 645 26.60 3.31 -14.98
C VAL A 645 26.74 1.87 -15.40
N GLU A 646 25.93 0.99 -14.82
CA GLU A 646 25.96 -0.43 -15.12
C GLU A 646 24.58 -1.06 -15.10
N ARG A 647 24.50 -2.23 -15.68
CA ARG A 647 23.34 -3.11 -15.72
C ARG A 647 23.77 -4.56 -15.63
N THR A 648 22.93 -5.40 -15.03
CA THR A 648 23.07 -6.85 -15.12
C THR A 648 21.96 -7.46 -15.95
N SER A 649 22.15 -8.68 -16.40
CA SER A 649 21.13 -9.44 -17.12
C SER A 649 21.38 -10.94 -17.02
N GLY A 650 20.29 -11.69 -16.83
CA GLY A 650 20.28 -13.15 -16.82
C GLY A 650 20.25 -13.76 -15.43
N GLY A 651 20.20 -12.95 -14.38
CA GLY A 651 20.11 -13.40 -12.98
C GLY A 651 18.69 -13.57 -12.47
N VAL A 652 18.56 -14.27 -11.33
CA VAL A 652 17.32 -14.31 -10.54
C VAL A 652 17.00 -12.92 -9.99
N LEU A 653 18.06 -12.15 -9.70
CA LEU A 653 18.01 -10.76 -9.27
C LEU A 653 18.91 -9.93 -10.19
N ASP A 654 18.33 -9.14 -11.08
CA ASP A 654 19.05 -8.29 -12.00
C ASP A 654 19.11 -6.83 -11.50
N GLU A 655 20.20 -6.13 -11.79
CA GLU A 655 20.29 -4.68 -11.69
C GLU A 655 19.77 -4.06 -12.99
N ASP A 656 18.57 -3.50 -12.97
CA ASP A 656 18.03 -2.80 -14.13
C ASP A 656 18.89 -1.61 -14.54
N TRP A 657 19.40 -0.94 -13.53
CA TRP A 657 20.41 0.08 -13.63
C TRP A 657 21.07 0.31 -12.28
N ARG A 658 22.34 0.71 -12.32
CA ARG A 658 23.08 1.23 -11.18
C ARG A 658 23.93 2.38 -11.63
N ALA A 659 23.96 3.47 -10.87
CA ALA A 659 24.79 4.64 -11.14
C ALA A 659 25.58 5.02 -9.91
N THR A 660 26.88 5.18 -10.09
CA THR A 660 27.82 5.62 -9.04
C THR A 660 28.43 6.96 -9.45
N VAL A 661 28.54 7.89 -8.52
CA VAL A 661 29.26 9.15 -8.68
C VAL A 661 30.09 9.39 -7.44
N GLY A 662 31.37 9.73 -7.62
CA GLY A 662 32.25 9.99 -6.49
C GLY A 662 33.27 11.08 -6.72
N VAL A 663 33.83 11.55 -5.64
CA VAL A 663 34.91 12.54 -5.61
C VAL A 663 35.97 12.11 -4.59
N ARG A 664 37.25 12.27 -4.95
CA ARG A 664 38.36 12.09 -4.04
C ARG A 664 39.28 13.31 -4.06
N HIS A 665 39.73 13.71 -2.90
CA HIS A 665 40.74 14.75 -2.70
C HIS A 665 41.94 14.19 -1.92
N ALA A 666 43.11 14.32 -2.50
CA ALA A 666 44.37 13.88 -1.91
C ALA A 666 45.11 15.05 -1.27
N PHE A 667 45.89 14.78 -0.23
CA PHE A 667 46.68 15.78 0.49
C PHE A 667 47.99 15.16 0.99
#